data_7d99cef0d58b9a2646d8d13da1b7953a
#
_entry.id   7d99cef0d58b9a2646d8d13da1b7953a
#
_cell.length_a   1.000
_cell.length_b   1.000
_cell.length_c   1.000
_cell.angle_alpha   90.00
_cell.angle_beta   90.00
_cell.angle_gamma   90.00
#
_symmetry.space_group_name_H-M   'P 1'
#
loop_
_entity.id
_entity.type
_entity.pdbx_description
1 polymer ?
#
loop_
_entity_poly.entity_id
_entity_poly.type
_entity_poly.pdbx_seq_one_letter_code
_entity_poly.pdbx_strand_id
1 'polypeptide(L)'
;MLMKKSKWLALAGVSLLSVGVLVACSSKSNTSSNTYNYVYTADPETLDYLISNKGSTTDAVTNGVDGLLENDKYGNLVPAIAKDWTVSADGLTYTYKLRKGVKWYTSDGEEYAEVTAKDFVTGLKHAADKKTESIYLAKDSVVGLADYFNGTDKDFSKVGVKALDDYTLKQPEPYWNSKMTYSLFWPVNEEFLKSKGDSFGKSTDPSSILYNGPYILKSLTAKSSIELTKNENYWDKKNVHFDGIKLSFYDASDQESLVRNFTDGAYSQARLYPTSSNFNSVEKQYKDNIFYTQPSADIGGVGVNIDRQSYNHTSKKTDAEKDSTKKALLNKDFRQSVNFAIDRTAYSAQLNGEKGAALAVRNLLVKPDFVYAGDKSFGDLVTEKMPSYGDEWSGVNLKDSQDGLFNADKAKTEFNKAKEALQAQGVQFPIHLDLPVDQAAKPTVARAQSLKQSVEKTLGKENVVVDVHQMSQDDLLNSTLYAANAAAEDWDINISVAWAPDYEDPSTFLDIFKTTASENTKTYMGFDDPNNAAAAQVGLKDFDALVDNAAKETSDLNVRYERYAEAQAWLEDSSLFMPLMVNKGAAPMVARLTPFSGAYSQVGPKGSDRYFKYLEPQKDVVTKKNYDKARESWLKEKSKSNEKAQKDLEKHVK
;
A
#
# COMPACT_ATOMS: atom_id res chain seq x y z
N MET A 1 6.58 24.78 -67.62
CA MET A 1 5.73 25.35 -68.72
C MET A 1 4.38 25.66 -68.08
N LEU A 2 4.12 26.99 -67.93
CA LEU A 2 2.84 27.70 -67.91
C LEU A 2 1.79 27.23 -66.87
N MET A 3 1.60 27.89 -65.73
CA MET A 3 0.89 29.17 -65.43
C MET A 3 -0.51 29.33 -66.04
N LYS A 4 -1.52 29.53 -65.14
CA LYS A 4 -2.53 30.62 -65.13
C LYS A 4 -3.54 30.31 -64.01
N LYS A 5 -3.62 31.03 -62.97
CA LYS A 5 -4.20 32.37 -62.62
C LYS A 5 -5.67 32.58 -63.02
N SER A 6 -6.44 32.87 -62.00
CA SER A 6 -7.46 33.95 -61.79
C SER A 6 -8.89 33.42 -61.69
N LYS A 7 -9.88 34.01 -60.99
CA LYS A 7 -10.06 35.32 -60.32
C LYS A 7 -11.25 35.23 -59.39
N TRP A 8 -11.26 35.98 -58.35
CA TRP A 8 -12.30 36.62 -57.56
C TRP A 8 -13.69 36.83 -58.20
N LEU A 9 -14.74 36.65 -57.41
CA LEU A 9 -15.87 37.59 -57.36
C LEU A 9 -16.58 37.50 -56.00
N ALA A 10 -16.59 38.63 -55.30
CA ALA A 10 -17.39 38.90 -54.12
C ALA A 10 -18.78 39.34 -54.56
N LEU A 11 -19.81 38.97 -53.81
CA LEU A 11 -21.05 39.74 -53.76
C LEU A 11 -21.56 39.78 -52.34
N ALA A 12 -21.68 40.97 -51.85
CA ALA A 12 -22.31 41.35 -50.59
C ALA A 12 -23.85 41.35 -50.73
N GLY A 13 -24.52 41.13 -49.65
CA GLY A 13 -25.94 41.52 -49.58
C GLY A 13 -26.75 40.97 -48.47
N VAL A 14 -26.97 41.85 -47.51
CA VAL A 14 -28.21 42.06 -46.75
C VAL A 14 -28.41 41.30 -45.43
N SER A 15 -28.20 42.07 -44.40
CA SER A 15 -28.65 41.96 -43.01
C SER A 15 -30.18 41.80 -42.89
N LEU A 16 -30.60 40.85 -42.05
CA LEU A 16 -31.88 40.92 -41.37
C LEU A 16 -31.66 40.53 -39.90
N LEU A 17 -31.73 41.53 -39.05
CA LEU A 17 -31.84 41.41 -37.60
C LEU A 17 -33.12 40.63 -37.24
N SER A 18 -32.98 39.48 -36.65
CA SER A 18 -33.97 38.90 -35.78
C SER A 18 -33.36 38.77 -34.39
N VAL A 19 -33.69 39.72 -33.53
CA VAL A 19 -33.46 39.66 -32.09
C VAL A 19 -34.33 38.54 -31.53
N GLY A 20 -33.79 37.36 -31.46
CA GLY A 20 -34.33 36.25 -30.68
C GLY A 20 -33.75 36.39 -29.27
N VAL A 21 -34.58 36.90 -28.34
CA VAL A 21 -34.31 36.84 -26.91
C VAL A 21 -34.27 35.36 -26.52
N LEU A 22 -33.09 34.78 -26.50
CA LEU A 22 -32.85 33.53 -25.79
C LEU A 22 -32.81 33.88 -24.30
N VAL A 23 -33.99 33.87 -23.68
CA VAL A 23 -34.08 33.64 -22.23
C VAL A 23 -33.53 32.25 -22.00
N ALA A 24 -32.23 32.16 -21.75
CA ALA A 24 -31.63 31.03 -21.13
C ALA A 24 -32.22 30.94 -19.72
N CYS A 25 -33.28 30.20 -19.56
CA CYS A 25 -33.64 29.62 -18.28
C CYS A 25 -32.44 28.76 -17.84
N SER A 26 -31.53 29.39 -17.12
CA SER A 26 -30.65 28.65 -16.22
C SER A 26 -31.53 28.10 -15.11
N SER A 27 -32.26 27.02 -15.39
CA SER A 27 -32.66 26.10 -14.35
C SER A 27 -31.35 25.59 -13.74
N LYS A 28 -30.92 26.23 -12.66
CA LYS A 28 -30.08 25.58 -11.69
C LYS A 28 -30.88 24.34 -11.24
N SER A 29 -30.72 23.23 -11.94
CA SER A 29 -30.96 21.93 -11.36
C SER A 29 -29.86 21.75 -10.31
N ASN A 30 -30.13 22.25 -9.11
CA ASN A 30 -29.43 21.86 -7.90
C ASN A 30 -29.81 20.40 -7.55
N THR A 31 -29.60 19.48 -8.46
CA THR A 31 -29.27 18.11 -8.12
C THR A 31 -27.76 18.10 -7.99
N SER A 32 -27.24 18.50 -6.82
CA SER A 32 -25.91 18.09 -6.42
C SER A 32 -25.94 16.56 -6.51
N SER A 33 -25.32 16.00 -7.56
CA SER A 33 -25.17 14.56 -7.65
C SER A 33 -24.43 14.15 -6.38
N ASN A 34 -25.02 13.25 -5.60
CA ASN A 34 -24.40 12.72 -4.38
C ASN A 34 -23.30 11.73 -4.79
N THR A 35 -22.30 12.26 -5.52
CA THR A 35 -21.19 11.50 -6.09
C THR A 35 -19.91 11.82 -5.32
N TYR A 36 -19.19 10.79 -4.90
CA TYR A 36 -17.84 10.96 -4.41
C TYR A 36 -16.91 11.26 -5.59
N ASN A 37 -16.24 12.38 -5.55
CA ASN A 37 -15.29 12.79 -6.59
C ASN A 37 -13.91 13.00 -5.99
N TYR A 38 -12.90 12.35 -6.57
CA TYR A 38 -11.50 12.55 -6.19
C TYR A 38 -10.56 12.09 -7.33
N VAL A 39 -9.38 11.59 -7.01
CA VAL A 39 -8.35 11.22 -7.99
C VAL A 39 -7.87 9.78 -7.84
N TYR A 40 -7.32 9.24 -8.94
CA TYR A 40 -6.48 8.04 -8.99
C TYR A 40 -5.19 8.37 -9.74
N THR A 41 -4.11 7.60 -9.52
CA THR A 41 -2.76 7.96 -9.99
C THR A 41 -2.15 7.01 -11.01
N ALA A 42 -2.74 5.83 -11.20
CA ALA A 42 -2.26 4.85 -12.17
C ALA A 42 -3.42 4.05 -12.75
N ASP A 43 -3.41 3.84 -14.07
CA ASP A 43 -4.38 2.98 -14.73
C ASP A 43 -4.20 1.52 -14.29
N PRO A 44 -5.28 0.74 -14.14
CA PRO A 44 -5.17 -0.69 -13.88
C PRO A 44 -4.61 -1.41 -15.10
N GLU A 45 -3.69 -2.33 -14.88
CA GLU A 45 -3.19 -3.23 -15.94
C GLU A 45 -4.25 -4.26 -16.33
N THR A 46 -5.04 -4.68 -15.35
CA THR A 46 -6.12 -5.65 -15.50
C THR A 46 -7.26 -5.35 -14.53
N LEU A 47 -8.47 -5.78 -14.85
CA LEU A 47 -9.60 -5.87 -13.92
C LEU A 47 -9.72 -7.27 -13.30
N ASP A 48 -8.85 -8.21 -13.67
CA ASP A 48 -8.77 -9.51 -13.02
C ASP A 48 -8.12 -9.35 -11.63
N TYR A 49 -8.97 -9.13 -10.65
CA TYR A 49 -8.61 -8.87 -9.25
C TYR A 49 -7.99 -10.06 -8.53
N LEU A 50 -7.98 -11.24 -9.16
CA LEU A 50 -7.42 -12.46 -8.58
C LEU A 50 -5.95 -12.65 -8.93
N ILE A 51 -5.49 -12.06 -10.04
CA ILE A 51 -4.12 -12.27 -10.53
C ILE A 51 -3.17 -11.13 -10.23
N SER A 52 -3.69 -9.92 -9.97
CA SER A 52 -2.87 -8.73 -9.68
C SER A 52 -2.99 -8.30 -8.23
N ASN A 53 -1.85 -7.99 -7.59
CA ASN A 53 -1.76 -7.38 -6.26
C ASN A 53 -1.57 -5.85 -6.33
N LYS A 54 -1.58 -5.26 -7.53
CA LYS A 54 -1.27 -3.84 -7.72
C LYS A 54 -2.40 -2.93 -7.26
N GLY A 55 -2.02 -1.83 -6.64
CA GLY A 55 -2.95 -0.82 -6.12
C GLY A 55 -3.88 -0.26 -7.19
N SER A 56 -3.42 -0.11 -8.44
CA SER A 56 -4.22 0.41 -9.55
C SER A 56 -5.40 -0.50 -9.92
N THR A 57 -5.20 -1.83 -9.95
CA THR A 57 -6.29 -2.80 -10.12
C THR A 57 -7.27 -2.73 -8.94
N THR A 58 -6.74 -2.68 -7.72
CA THR A 58 -7.53 -2.56 -6.49
C THR A 58 -8.42 -1.33 -6.50
N ASP A 59 -7.91 -0.15 -6.90
CA ASP A 59 -8.67 1.10 -6.95
C ASP A 59 -9.90 0.98 -7.89
N ALA A 60 -9.79 0.22 -8.96
CA ALA A 60 -10.88 0.03 -9.93
C ALA A 60 -11.95 -0.97 -9.47
N VAL A 61 -11.57 -2.05 -8.75
CA VAL A 61 -12.46 -3.19 -8.51
C VAL A 61 -12.96 -3.34 -7.09
N THR A 62 -12.27 -2.75 -6.08
CA THR A 62 -12.57 -2.96 -4.65
C THR A 62 -14.02 -2.65 -4.27
N ASN A 63 -14.64 -1.67 -4.91
CA ASN A 63 -16.02 -1.30 -4.67
C ASN A 63 -17.02 -2.12 -5.49
N GLY A 64 -16.55 -2.91 -6.46
CA GLY A 64 -17.37 -3.70 -7.37
C GLY A 64 -17.55 -5.16 -6.95
N VAL A 65 -16.63 -5.69 -6.12
CA VAL A 65 -16.65 -7.11 -5.73
C VAL A 65 -16.49 -7.26 -4.23
N ASP A 66 -17.40 -8.02 -3.61
CA ASP A 66 -17.32 -8.41 -2.21
C ASP A 66 -16.75 -9.82 -2.05
N GLY A 67 -16.00 -10.00 -0.94
CA GLY A 67 -15.51 -11.29 -0.45
C GLY A 67 -16.40 -11.86 0.65
N LEU A 68 -15.86 -12.84 1.38
CA LEU A 68 -16.56 -13.49 2.50
C LEU A 68 -16.78 -12.54 3.68
N LEU A 69 -15.75 -11.78 4.04
CA LEU A 69 -15.71 -10.86 5.18
C LEU A 69 -15.28 -9.47 4.71
N GLU A 70 -15.59 -8.46 5.52
CA GLU A 70 -15.16 -7.08 5.34
C GLU A 70 -14.83 -6.43 6.69
N ASN A 71 -14.34 -5.20 6.69
CA ASN A 71 -14.09 -4.44 7.92
C ASN A 71 -15.19 -3.40 8.15
N ASP A 72 -15.63 -3.26 9.41
CA ASP A 72 -16.48 -2.15 9.83
C ASP A 72 -15.70 -0.84 10.02
N LYS A 73 -16.37 0.22 10.46
CA LYS A 73 -15.74 1.52 10.71
C LYS A 73 -14.72 1.53 11.87
N TYR A 74 -14.64 0.45 12.64
CA TYR A 74 -13.69 0.30 13.75
C TYR A 74 -12.58 -0.71 13.46
N GLY A 75 -12.59 -1.33 12.28
CA GLY A 75 -11.59 -2.31 11.86
C GLY A 75 -11.92 -3.74 12.26
N ASN A 76 -13.08 -4.01 12.86
CA ASN A 76 -13.46 -5.38 13.16
C ASN A 76 -13.85 -6.10 11.88
N LEU A 77 -13.46 -7.37 11.78
CA LEU A 77 -13.96 -8.26 10.74
C LEU A 77 -15.44 -8.56 10.96
N VAL A 78 -16.23 -8.30 9.94
CA VAL A 78 -17.69 -8.50 9.96
C VAL A 78 -18.13 -9.31 8.74
N PRO A 79 -19.28 -10.01 8.85
CA PRO A 79 -19.86 -10.75 7.75
C PRO A 79 -20.18 -9.87 6.53
N ALA A 80 -19.64 -10.26 5.34
CA ALA A 80 -20.03 -9.72 4.03
C ALA A 80 -20.90 -10.73 3.26
N ILE A 81 -20.39 -11.41 2.22
CA ILE A 81 -21.16 -12.48 1.54
C ILE A 81 -21.38 -13.66 2.48
N ALA A 82 -20.42 -14.01 3.34
CA ALA A 82 -20.70 -14.88 4.45
C ALA A 82 -21.66 -14.19 5.44
N LYS A 83 -22.70 -14.87 5.89
CA LYS A 83 -23.56 -14.39 6.98
C LYS A 83 -23.05 -14.81 8.35
N ASP A 84 -22.25 -15.89 8.40
CA ASP A 84 -21.70 -16.50 9.60
C ASP A 84 -20.54 -17.43 9.22
N TRP A 85 -19.67 -17.76 10.18
CA TRP A 85 -18.60 -18.74 10.01
C TRP A 85 -18.35 -19.51 11.31
N THR A 86 -17.68 -20.64 11.20
CA THR A 86 -17.18 -21.43 12.32
C THR A 86 -15.75 -21.85 12.09
N VAL A 87 -14.99 -21.98 13.19
CA VAL A 87 -13.61 -22.46 13.21
C VAL A 87 -13.58 -23.72 14.05
N SER A 88 -12.91 -24.78 13.58
CA SER A 88 -12.71 -25.99 14.39
C SER A 88 -11.85 -25.70 15.63
N ALA A 89 -11.99 -26.52 16.68
CA ALA A 89 -11.26 -26.33 17.95
C ALA A 89 -9.72 -26.37 17.78
N ASP A 90 -9.20 -27.05 16.76
CA ASP A 90 -7.79 -27.08 16.41
C ASP A 90 -7.34 -25.86 15.57
N GLY A 91 -8.26 -24.94 15.20
CA GLY A 91 -7.96 -23.78 14.39
C GLY A 91 -7.69 -24.05 12.90
N LEU A 92 -7.81 -25.31 12.46
CA LEU A 92 -7.37 -25.72 11.14
C LEU A 92 -8.46 -25.73 10.06
N THR A 93 -9.74 -25.66 10.46
CA THR A 93 -10.87 -25.72 9.54
C THR A 93 -11.82 -24.54 9.74
N TYR A 94 -12.02 -23.78 8.66
CA TYR A 94 -12.97 -22.67 8.61
C TYR A 94 -14.17 -23.06 7.73
N THR A 95 -15.38 -22.83 8.21
CA THR A 95 -16.60 -23.07 7.46
C THR A 95 -17.44 -21.80 7.41
N TYR A 96 -17.64 -21.27 6.20
CA TYR A 96 -18.41 -20.05 5.94
C TYR A 96 -19.79 -20.40 5.42
N LYS A 97 -20.83 -19.83 6.03
CA LYS A 97 -22.22 -19.94 5.58
C LYS A 97 -22.60 -18.67 4.81
N LEU A 98 -22.90 -18.80 3.53
CA LEU A 98 -23.19 -17.67 2.68
C LEU A 98 -24.62 -17.15 2.88
N ARG A 99 -24.83 -15.88 2.55
CA ARG A 99 -26.15 -15.27 2.39
C ARG A 99 -26.81 -15.83 1.13
N LYS A 100 -28.08 -16.16 1.23
CA LYS A 100 -28.90 -16.49 0.05
C LYS A 100 -29.35 -15.21 -0.65
N GLY A 101 -29.47 -15.26 -1.97
CA GLY A 101 -30.00 -14.17 -2.77
C GLY A 101 -29.01 -13.05 -3.07
N VAL A 102 -27.72 -13.21 -2.75
CA VAL A 102 -26.67 -12.31 -3.26
C VAL A 102 -26.44 -12.63 -4.73
N LYS A 103 -26.46 -11.62 -5.58
CA LYS A 103 -26.42 -11.80 -7.04
C LYS A 103 -25.16 -11.21 -7.66
N TRP A 104 -24.79 -11.78 -8.78
CA TRP A 104 -23.89 -11.20 -9.76
C TRP A 104 -24.64 -10.29 -10.71
N TYR A 105 -24.01 -9.17 -11.07
CA TYR A 105 -24.53 -8.18 -12.01
C TYR A 105 -23.53 -7.91 -13.12
N THR A 106 -24.04 -7.64 -14.32
CA THR A 106 -23.23 -7.13 -15.44
C THR A 106 -22.86 -5.66 -15.23
N SER A 107 -21.97 -5.11 -16.06
CA SER A 107 -21.64 -3.68 -16.07
C SER A 107 -22.86 -2.78 -16.36
N ASP A 108 -23.92 -3.31 -16.96
CA ASP A 108 -25.17 -2.59 -17.21
C ASP A 108 -26.14 -2.65 -16.02
N GLY A 109 -25.80 -3.44 -14.99
CA GLY A 109 -26.61 -3.62 -13.78
C GLY A 109 -27.67 -4.70 -13.89
N GLU A 110 -27.62 -5.51 -14.94
CA GLU A 110 -28.53 -6.65 -15.13
C GLU A 110 -28.10 -7.82 -14.25
N GLU A 111 -29.08 -8.51 -13.64
CA GLU A 111 -28.83 -9.72 -12.86
C GLU A 111 -28.30 -10.83 -13.78
N TYR A 112 -27.19 -11.47 -13.38
CA TYR A 112 -26.58 -12.56 -14.14
C TYR A 112 -26.82 -13.93 -13.49
N ALA A 113 -26.45 -14.09 -12.22
CA ALA A 113 -26.58 -15.34 -11.46
C ALA A 113 -26.58 -15.08 -9.96
N GLU A 114 -26.89 -16.09 -9.15
CA GLU A 114 -26.67 -16.05 -7.70
C GLU A 114 -25.22 -16.36 -7.36
N VAL A 115 -24.65 -15.66 -6.35
CA VAL A 115 -23.31 -15.96 -5.82
C VAL A 115 -23.40 -17.21 -4.97
N THR A 116 -22.55 -18.19 -5.26
CA THR A 116 -22.51 -19.49 -4.58
C THR A 116 -21.14 -19.81 -4.01
N ALA A 117 -21.05 -20.84 -3.17
CA ALA A 117 -19.78 -21.33 -2.63
C ALA A 117 -18.83 -21.82 -3.73
N LYS A 118 -19.34 -22.30 -4.86
CA LYS A 118 -18.52 -22.69 -6.01
C LYS A 118 -17.73 -21.53 -6.59
N ASP A 119 -18.28 -20.31 -6.55
CA ASP A 119 -17.64 -19.14 -7.13
C ASP A 119 -16.31 -18.82 -6.38
N PHE A 120 -16.25 -19.08 -5.07
CA PHE A 120 -15.02 -18.94 -4.29
C PHE A 120 -13.98 -20.02 -4.61
N VAL A 121 -14.42 -21.25 -4.85
CA VAL A 121 -13.55 -22.34 -5.31
C VAL A 121 -13.00 -22.03 -6.71
N THR A 122 -13.87 -21.56 -7.60
CA THR A 122 -13.50 -21.11 -8.95
C THR A 122 -12.48 -19.97 -8.92
N GLY A 123 -12.69 -18.98 -8.04
CA GLY A 123 -11.75 -17.86 -7.88
C GLY A 123 -10.34 -18.32 -7.51
N LEU A 124 -10.20 -19.12 -6.46
CA LEU A 124 -8.88 -19.61 -6.04
C LEU A 124 -8.22 -20.50 -7.09
N LYS A 125 -9.04 -21.35 -7.78
CA LYS A 125 -8.54 -22.15 -8.89
C LYS A 125 -8.03 -21.29 -10.04
N HIS A 126 -8.80 -20.29 -10.46
CA HIS A 126 -8.39 -19.34 -11.52
C HIS A 126 -7.09 -18.63 -11.16
N ALA A 127 -6.97 -18.11 -9.92
CA ALA A 127 -5.75 -17.49 -9.44
C ALA A 127 -4.55 -18.42 -9.52
N ALA A 128 -4.70 -19.70 -9.10
CA ALA A 128 -3.64 -20.69 -9.16
C ALA A 128 -3.27 -21.07 -10.60
N ASP A 129 -4.26 -21.26 -11.49
CA ASP A 129 -4.05 -21.58 -12.91
C ASP A 129 -3.31 -20.46 -13.65
N LYS A 130 -3.65 -19.19 -13.36
CA LYS A 130 -3.02 -18.00 -13.95
C LYS A 130 -1.71 -17.59 -13.28
N LYS A 131 -1.24 -18.34 -12.28
CA LYS A 131 0.02 -18.05 -11.58
C LYS A 131 0.04 -16.67 -10.94
N THR A 132 -1.01 -16.37 -10.16
CA THR A 132 -1.18 -15.08 -9.50
C THR A 132 0.04 -14.64 -8.70
N GLU A 133 0.33 -13.33 -8.73
CA GLU A 133 1.36 -12.70 -7.89
C GLU A 133 1.03 -12.83 -6.39
N SER A 134 -0.26 -12.92 -6.03
CA SER A 134 -0.74 -12.97 -4.63
C SER A 134 -0.74 -14.38 -4.02
N ILE A 135 -0.25 -15.41 -4.70
CA ILE A 135 -0.34 -16.80 -4.23
C ILE A 135 0.33 -17.04 -2.88
N TYR A 136 1.35 -16.23 -2.52
CA TYR A 136 2.04 -16.29 -1.23
C TYR A 136 1.10 -16.15 -0.03
N LEU A 137 -0.04 -15.49 -0.21
CA LEU A 137 -1.07 -15.33 0.84
C LEU A 137 -1.75 -16.66 1.22
N ALA A 138 -1.74 -17.64 0.32
CA ALA A 138 -2.51 -18.88 0.47
C ALA A 138 -1.67 -20.15 0.29
N LYS A 139 -0.59 -20.09 -0.48
CA LYS A 139 0.15 -21.27 -0.94
C LYS A 139 0.56 -22.21 0.18
N ASP A 140 1.06 -21.65 1.28
CA ASP A 140 1.57 -22.43 2.41
C ASP A 140 0.52 -22.61 3.53
N SER A 141 -0.68 -22.02 3.38
CA SER A 141 -1.78 -22.07 4.35
C SER A 141 -2.98 -22.90 3.88
N VAL A 142 -3.10 -23.21 2.59
CA VAL A 142 -4.20 -24.02 2.05
C VAL A 142 -3.66 -25.37 1.59
N VAL A 143 -4.16 -26.45 2.18
CA VAL A 143 -3.74 -27.84 1.89
C VAL A 143 -3.72 -28.08 0.38
N GLY A 144 -2.62 -28.64 -0.13
CA GLY A 144 -2.46 -29.05 -1.52
C GLY A 144 -2.35 -27.90 -2.53
N LEU A 145 -2.47 -26.62 -2.10
CA LEU A 145 -2.40 -25.50 -3.02
C LEU A 145 -0.98 -25.29 -3.58
N ALA A 146 0.06 -25.48 -2.76
CA ALA A 146 1.44 -25.40 -3.22
C ALA A 146 1.73 -26.45 -4.31
N ASP A 147 1.32 -27.69 -4.10
CA ASP A 147 1.51 -28.77 -5.08
C ASP A 147 0.77 -28.49 -6.39
N TYR A 148 -0.47 -28.02 -6.29
CA TYR A 148 -1.24 -27.63 -7.47
C TYR A 148 -0.59 -26.45 -8.20
N PHE A 149 -0.25 -25.41 -7.49
CA PHE A 149 0.38 -24.22 -8.07
C PHE A 149 1.72 -24.53 -8.75
N ASN A 150 2.55 -25.36 -8.12
CA ASN A 150 3.86 -25.77 -8.68
C ASN A 150 3.73 -26.83 -9.80
N GLY A 151 2.53 -27.39 -10.02
CA GLY A 151 2.27 -28.40 -11.05
C GLY A 151 2.69 -29.82 -10.66
N THR A 152 3.04 -30.05 -9.39
CA THR A 152 3.37 -31.37 -8.82
C THR A 152 2.11 -32.25 -8.75
N ASP A 153 0.97 -31.67 -8.39
CA ASP A 153 -0.35 -32.28 -8.52
C ASP A 153 -1.23 -31.39 -9.41
N LYS A 154 -1.95 -31.99 -10.36
CA LYS A 154 -2.84 -31.28 -11.30
C LYS A 154 -4.31 -31.37 -10.92
N ASP A 155 -4.63 -32.07 -9.85
CA ASP A 155 -6.01 -32.29 -9.39
C ASP A 155 -6.39 -31.25 -8.32
N PHE A 156 -7.09 -30.18 -8.75
CA PHE A 156 -7.55 -29.13 -7.83
C PHE A 156 -8.54 -29.64 -6.77
N SER A 157 -9.19 -30.80 -6.98
CA SER A 157 -10.09 -31.38 -5.98
C SER A 157 -9.39 -31.77 -4.68
N LYS A 158 -8.05 -31.89 -4.69
CA LYS A 158 -7.21 -32.15 -3.51
C LYS A 158 -6.85 -30.88 -2.75
N VAL A 159 -7.06 -29.72 -3.35
CA VAL A 159 -6.86 -28.43 -2.66
C VAL A 159 -7.92 -28.28 -1.56
N GLY A 160 -7.49 -27.76 -0.41
CA GLY A 160 -8.27 -27.70 0.82
C GLY A 160 -9.44 -26.69 0.82
N VAL A 161 -9.85 -26.16 -0.33
CA VAL A 161 -11.03 -25.30 -0.47
C VAL A 161 -12.18 -26.09 -1.10
N LYS A 162 -13.35 -26.12 -0.46
CA LYS A 162 -14.49 -26.96 -0.94
C LYS A 162 -15.83 -26.27 -0.73
N ALA A 163 -16.66 -26.26 -1.77
CA ALA A 163 -18.07 -26.00 -1.65
C ALA A 163 -18.77 -27.28 -1.19
N LEU A 164 -19.35 -27.29 0.03
CA LEU A 164 -20.10 -28.44 0.57
C LEU A 164 -21.51 -28.50 -0.01
N ASP A 165 -22.10 -27.33 -0.20
CA ASP A 165 -23.34 -27.06 -0.92
C ASP A 165 -23.20 -25.63 -1.54
N ASP A 166 -24.25 -25.11 -2.16
CA ASP A 166 -24.21 -23.80 -2.81
C ASP A 166 -23.92 -22.64 -1.82
N TYR A 167 -24.06 -22.87 -0.52
CA TYR A 167 -23.95 -21.84 0.51
C TYR A 167 -22.99 -22.19 1.65
N THR A 168 -22.20 -23.25 1.52
CA THR A 168 -21.23 -23.67 2.53
C THR A 168 -19.87 -23.91 1.92
N LEU A 169 -18.88 -23.06 2.29
CA LEU A 169 -17.48 -23.16 1.90
C LEU A 169 -16.68 -23.66 3.09
N LYS A 170 -15.80 -24.65 2.87
CA LYS A 170 -14.89 -25.18 3.90
C LYS A 170 -13.44 -25.06 3.44
N GLN A 171 -12.58 -24.58 4.34
CA GLN A 171 -11.13 -24.50 4.16
C GLN A 171 -10.45 -25.18 5.36
N PRO A 172 -9.74 -26.28 5.19
CA PRO A 172 -8.88 -26.85 6.21
C PRO A 172 -7.53 -26.11 6.24
N GLU A 173 -7.02 -25.85 7.40
CA GLU A 173 -5.71 -25.32 7.80
C GLU A 173 -5.71 -23.99 8.56
N PRO A 174 -4.61 -23.69 9.32
CA PRO A 174 -4.50 -22.44 10.07
C PRO A 174 -4.57 -21.27 9.11
N TYR A 175 -5.65 -20.55 9.20
CA TYR A 175 -5.95 -19.48 8.29
C TYR A 175 -6.57 -18.30 9.02
N TRP A 176 -5.94 -17.14 8.90
CA TRP A 176 -6.47 -15.96 9.56
C TRP A 176 -7.59 -15.33 8.74
N ASN A 177 -8.74 -15.10 9.37
CA ASN A 177 -9.90 -14.49 8.73
C ASN A 177 -9.60 -13.15 8.05
N SER A 178 -8.62 -12.39 8.51
CA SER A 178 -8.20 -11.14 7.89
C SER A 178 -7.77 -11.31 6.43
N LYS A 179 -7.19 -12.46 6.06
CA LYS A 179 -6.85 -12.78 4.67
C LYS A 179 -8.08 -12.85 3.77
N MET A 180 -9.28 -13.15 4.31
CA MET A 180 -10.54 -13.24 3.55
C MET A 180 -11.00 -11.88 2.99
N THR A 181 -10.43 -10.80 3.45
CA THR A 181 -10.69 -9.47 2.88
C THR A 181 -9.89 -9.21 1.61
N TYR A 182 -8.85 -10.01 1.34
CA TYR A 182 -7.97 -9.86 0.19
C TYR A 182 -8.57 -10.45 -1.09
N SER A 183 -8.29 -9.80 -2.23
CA SER A 183 -8.91 -10.14 -3.52
C SER A 183 -8.64 -11.57 -4.01
N LEU A 184 -7.51 -12.19 -3.63
CA LEU A 184 -7.20 -13.60 -3.93
C LEU A 184 -8.33 -14.56 -3.54
N PHE A 185 -9.12 -14.21 -2.51
CA PHE A 185 -10.19 -15.04 -1.97
C PHE A 185 -11.60 -14.57 -2.37
N TRP A 186 -11.70 -13.67 -3.34
CA TRP A 186 -12.98 -13.21 -3.84
C TRP A 186 -13.57 -14.20 -4.85
N PRO A 187 -14.90 -14.22 -4.98
CA PRO A 187 -15.57 -15.17 -5.85
C PRO A 187 -15.46 -14.79 -7.32
N VAL A 188 -15.57 -15.79 -8.21
CA VAL A 188 -15.72 -15.63 -9.66
C VAL A 188 -16.74 -16.64 -10.16
N ASN A 189 -17.71 -16.18 -10.96
CA ASN A 189 -18.67 -17.06 -11.58
C ASN A 189 -18.04 -17.90 -12.70
N GLU A 190 -18.16 -19.22 -12.62
CA GLU A 190 -17.46 -20.15 -13.50
C GLU A 190 -17.93 -20.05 -14.97
N GLU A 191 -19.23 -19.90 -15.19
CA GLU A 191 -19.80 -19.81 -16.55
C GLU A 191 -19.36 -18.51 -17.22
N PHE A 192 -19.40 -17.41 -16.48
CA PHE A 192 -18.92 -16.11 -16.97
C PHE A 192 -17.43 -16.15 -17.29
N LEU A 193 -16.61 -16.68 -16.40
CA LEU A 193 -15.17 -16.85 -16.61
C LEU A 193 -14.89 -17.63 -17.90
N LYS A 194 -15.57 -18.77 -18.08
CA LYS A 194 -15.46 -19.58 -19.31
C LYS A 194 -15.92 -18.82 -20.56
N SER A 195 -16.99 -18.05 -20.45
CA SER A 195 -17.53 -17.27 -21.59
C SER A 195 -16.59 -16.17 -22.04
N LYS A 196 -15.83 -15.57 -21.11
CA LYS A 196 -14.86 -14.50 -21.39
C LYS A 196 -13.49 -15.03 -21.83
N GLY A 197 -13.10 -16.21 -21.35
CA GLY A 197 -11.78 -16.78 -21.65
C GLY A 197 -10.65 -15.78 -21.38
N ASP A 198 -9.77 -15.56 -22.35
CA ASP A 198 -8.64 -14.61 -22.22
C ASP A 198 -9.06 -13.12 -22.16
N SER A 199 -10.34 -12.82 -22.39
CA SER A 199 -10.87 -11.46 -22.24
C SER A 199 -11.36 -11.17 -20.81
N PHE A 200 -11.35 -12.15 -19.90
CA PHE A 200 -11.69 -11.91 -18.50
C PHE A 200 -10.71 -10.92 -17.87
N GLY A 201 -11.24 -9.90 -17.21
CA GLY A 201 -10.43 -8.88 -16.56
C GLY A 201 -9.71 -7.89 -17.47
N LYS A 202 -10.10 -7.76 -18.75
CA LYS A 202 -9.51 -6.76 -19.65
C LYS A 202 -9.61 -5.35 -19.07
N SER A 203 -8.49 -4.67 -18.94
CA SER A 203 -8.31 -3.47 -18.10
C SER A 203 -9.25 -2.30 -18.41
N THR A 204 -9.63 -2.11 -19.68
CA THR A 204 -10.48 -0.98 -20.11
C THR A 204 -11.93 -1.39 -20.42
N ASP A 205 -12.30 -2.64 -20.14
CA ASP A 205 -13.62 -3.18 -20.46
C ASP A 205 -14.39 -3.55 -19.18
N PRO A 206 -15.28 -2.67 -18.66
CA PRO A 206 -16.12 -2.98 -17.50
C PRO A 206 -16.95 -4.26 -17.66
N SER A 207 -17.27 -4.66 -18.90
CA SER A 207 -18.04 -5.89 -19.16
C SER A 207 -17.19 -7.16 -19.07
N SER A 208 -15.87 -7.04 -18.82
CA SER A 208 -14.96 -8.18 -18.72
C SER A 208 -15.01 -8.90 -17.37
N ILE A 209 -15.67 -8.33 -16.36
CA ILE A 209 -15.94 -8.93 -15.05
C ILE A 209 -17.41 -8.80 -14.66
N LEU A 210 -17.83 -9.52 -13.63
CA LEU A 210 -19.12 -9.34 -12.95
C LEU A 210 -18.95 -8.61 -11.62
N TYR A 211 -20.05 -8.08 -11.13
CA TYR A 211 -20.12 -7.25 -9.92
C TYR A 211 -21.12 -7.85 -8.92
N ASN A 212 -20.76 -7.86 -7.65
CA ASN A 212 -21.64 -8.24 -6.54
C ASN A 212 -21.51 -7.27 -5.34
N GLY A 213 -20.68 -6.25 -5.49
CA GLY A 213 -20.38 -5.25 -4.48
C GLY A 213 -21.32 -4.04 -4.48
N PRO A 214 -21.00 -3.02 -3.65
CA PRO A 214 -21.83 -1.82 -3.48
C PRO A 214 -21.93 -0.93 -4.71
N TYR A 215 -20.98 -1.02 -5.65
CA TYR A 215 -20.94 -0.23 -6.87
C TYR A 215 -20.65 -1.10 -8.09
N ILE A 216 -21.02 -0.61 -9.27
CA ILE A 216 -20.78 -1.22 -10.57
C ILE A 216 -19.89 -0.28 -11.38
N LEU A 217 -18.76 -0.75 -11.90
CA LEU A 217 -17.91 0.01 -12.80
C LEU A 217 -18.63 0.25 -14.12
N LYS A 218 -18.86 1.51 -14.46
CA LYS A 218 -19.57 1.92 -15.69
C LYS A 218 -18.62 2.26 -16.81
N SER A 219 -17.53 2.95 -16.48
CA SER A 219 -16.52 3.31 -17.48
C SER A 219 -15.13 3.41 -16.84
N LEU A 220 -14.14 3.07 -17.66
CA LEU A 220 -12.74 3.28 -17.38
C LEU A 220 -12.09 3.80 -18.66
N THR A 221 -11.65 5.06 -18.61
CA THR A 221 -10.92 5.70 -19.70
C THR A 221 -9.50 5.98 -19.23
N ALA A 222 -8.55 5.30 -19.84
CA ALA A 222 -7.15 5.38 -19.46
C ALA A 222 -6.64 6.83 -19.41
N LYS A 223 -5.89 7.17 -18.38
CA LYS A 223 -5.37 8.53 -18.07
C LYS A 223 -6.44 9.62 -18.10
N SER A 224 -7.68 9.28 -17.75
CA SER A 224 -8.82 10.20 -17.72
C SER A 224 -9.71 9.99 -16.51
N SER A 225 -10.50 8.89 -16.47
CA SER A 225 -11.45 8.69 -15.39
C SER A 225 -11.82 7.22 -15.16
N ILE A 226 -12.18 6.92 -13.90
CA ILE A 226 -12.85 5.69 -13.46
C ILE A 226 -14.19 6.12 -12.87
N GLU A 227 -15.28 5.58 -13.39
CA GLU A 227 -16.64 5.94 -12.96
C GLU A 227 -17.43 4.69 -12.53
N LEU A 228 -17.93 4.72 -11.30
CA LEU A 228 -18.78 3.66 -10.76
C LEU A 228 -20.13 4.25 -10.37
N THR A 229 -21.19 3.45 -10.52
CA THR A 229 -22.54 3.79 -10.07
C THR A 229 -22.97 2.86 -8.95
N LYS A 230 -23.81 3.36 -8.05
CA LYS A 230 -24.38 2.56 -6.97
C LYS A 230 -25.09 1.33 -7.52
N ASN A 231 -24.85 0.19 -6.90
CA ASN A 231 -25.63 -1.03 -7.17
C ASN A 231 -26.94 -0.98 -6.38
N GLU A 232 -28.03 -0.61 -7.03
CA GLU A 232 -29.35 -0.48 -6.39
C GLU A 232 -29.92 -1.81 -5.87
N ASN A 233 -29.36 -2.92 -6.33
CA ASN A 233 -29.75 -4.27 -5.92
C ASN A 233 -28.77 -4.88 -4.91
N TYR A 234 -27.78 -4.11 -4.42
CA TYR A 234 -26.83 -4.58 -3.44
C TYR A 234 -27.50 -4.99 -2.13
N TRP A 235 -27.10 -6.15 -1.59
CA TRP A 235 -27.72 -6.73 -0.39
C TRP A 235 -27.67 -5.82 0.85
N ASP A 236 -26.67 -4.96 0.97
CA ASP A 236 -26.48 -4.02 2.07
C ASP A 236 -26.55 -2.54 1.62
N LYS A 237 -27.37 -2.24 0.63
CA LYS A 237 -27.50 -0.91 0.04
C LYS A 237 -27.83 0.22 1.01
N LYS A 238 -28.37 -0.10 2.20
CA LYS A 238 -28.64 0.89 3.24
C LYS A 238 -27.39 1.59 3.79
N ASN A 239 -26.24 0.93 3.68
CA ASN A 239 -24.94 1.44 4.10
C ASN A 239 -24.15 2.06 2.93
N VAL A 240 -24.76 2.27 1.77
CA VAL A 240 -24.16 2.90 0.59
C VAL A 240 -24.76 4.30 0.43
N HIS A 241 -23.98 5.33 0.73
CA HIS A 241 -24.47 6.70 0.88
C HIS A 241 -24.23 7.59 -0.34
N PHE A 242 -23.31 7.23 -1.23
CA PHE A 242 -23.08 7.92 -2.49
C PHE A 242 -23.80 7.20 -3.63
N ASP A 243 -24.35 7.96 -4.60
CA ASP A 243 -25.00 7.43 -5.80
C ASP A 243 -23.98 7.00 -6.86
N GLY A 244 -22.75 7.46 -6.75
CA GLY A 244 -21.66 7.11 -7.64
C GLY A 244 -20.30 7.57 -7.11
N ILE A 245 -19.27 7.09 -7.79
CA ILE A 245 -17.87 7.42 -7.54
C ILE A 245 -17.27 7.85 -8.87
N LYS A 246 -16.58 8.97 -8.89
CA LYS A 246 -15.78 9.43 -10.03
C LYS A 246 -14.37 9.74 -9.58
N LEU A 247 -13.41 8.99 -10.12
CA LEU A 247 -11.99 9.24 -9.90
C LEU A 247 -11.39 9.82 -11.19
N SER A 248 -10.79 10.99 -11.11
CA SER A 248 -10.10 11.64 -12.22
C SER A 248 -8.61 11.28 -12.19
N PHE A 249 -7.99 11.08 -13.35
CA PHE A 249 -6.57 10.80 -13.41
C PHE A 249 -5.75 12.00 -12.90
N TYR A 250 -4.75 11.72 -12.08
CA TYR A 250 -3.87 12.72 -11.48
C TYR A 250 -2.42 12.21 -11.50
N ASP A 251 -1.59 12.87 -12.28
CA ASP A 251 -0.17 12.51 -12.47
C ASP A 251 0.78 13.20 -11.47
N ALA A 252 0.23 13.88 -10.47
CA ALA A 252 0.96 14.66 -9.45
C ALA A 252 1.80 15.85 -10.00
N SER A 253 1.69 16.18 -11.28
CA SER A 253 2.43 17.32 -11.86
C SER A 253 1.93 18.68 -11.37
N ASP A 254 0.61 18.83 -11.15
CA ASP A 254 -0.03 20.03 -10.60
C ASP A 254 -0.66 19.74 -9.23
N GLN A 255 0.14 19.82 -8.16
CA GLN A 255 -0.31 19.61 -6.79
C GLN A 255 -1.37 20.60 -6.33
N GLU A 256 -1.40 21.79 -6.93
CA GLU A 256 -2.36 22.85 -6.59
C GLU A 256 -3.75 22.57 -7.16
N SER A 257 -3.84 21.71 -8.19
CA SER A 257 -5.12 21.34 -8.82
C SER A 257 -6.07 20.65 -7.85
N LEU A 258 -5.56 19.88 -6.87
CA LEU A 258 -6.41 19.20 -5.90
C LEU A 258 -7.24 20.17 -5.07
N VAL A 259 -6.60 21.15 -4.47
CA VAL A 259 -7.30 22.16 -3.65
C VAL A 259 -8.14 23.10 -4.50
N ARG A 260 -7.70 23.44 -5.71
CA ARG A 260 -8.49 24.26 -6.65
C ARG A 260 -9.82 23.55 -6.99
N ASN A 261 -9.78 22.29 -7.40
CA ASN A 261 -10.99 21.51 -7.69
C ASN A 261 -11.87 21.29 -6.45
N PHE A 262 -11.29 21.16 -5.26
CA PHE A 262 -12.05 21.13 -4.02
C PHE A 262 -12.76 22.44 -3.74
N THR A 263 -12.09 23.59 -3.93
CA THR A 263 -12.65 24.92 -3.74
C THR A 263 -13.83 25.16 -4.68
N ASP A 264 -13.71 24.73 -5.93
CA ASP A 264 -14.74 24.84 -6.96
C ASP A 264 -15.90 23.83 -6.76
N GLY A 265 -15.81 22.96 -5.75
CA GLY A 265 -16.83 21.96 -5.46
C GLY A 265 -16.75 20.71 -6.34
N ALA A 266 -15.73 20.58 -7.18
CA ALA A 266 -15.55 19.44 -8.07
C ALA A 266 -15.03 18.19 -7.34
N TYR A 267 -14.30 18.34 -6.24
CA TYR A 267 -13.79 17.24 -5.43
C TYR A 267 -14.40 17.21 -4.03
N SER A 268 -14.60 15.99 -3.52
CA SER A 268 -15.14 15.74 -2.16
C SER A 268 -14.10 16.00 -1.06
N GLN A 269 -12.82 15.94 -1.41
CA GLN A 269 -11.71 16.22 -0.52
C GLN A 269 -10.48 16.68 -1.31
N ALA A 270 -9.47 17.20 -0.62
CA ALA A 270 -8.18 17.52 -1.22
C ALA A 270 -7.05 17.34 -0.22
N ARG A 271 -5.99 16.65 -0.66
CA ARG A 271 -4.68 16.71 -0.01
C ARG A 271 -4.06 18.08 -0.26
N LEU A 272 -3.47 18.64 0.76
CA LEU A 272 -2.69 19.86 0.68
C LEU A 272 -1.20 19.52 0.65
N TYR A 273 -0.44 20.33 -0.06
CA TYR A 273 1.02 20.18 -0.12
C TYR A 273 1.67 21.43 0.47
N PRO A 274 2.18 21.39 1.70
CA PRO A 274 2.79 22.53 2.37
C PRO A 274 3.99 23.14 1.63
N THR A 275 4.58 22.38 0.71
CA THR A 275 5.69 22.80 -0.14
C THR A 275 5.26 23.44 -1.46
N SER A 276 3.94 23.49 -1.76
CA SER A 276 3.43 24.15 -2.96
C SER A 276 3.44 25.68 -2.82
N SER A 277 3.55 26.38 -3.95
CA SER A 277 3.67 27.86 -3.99
C SER A 277 2.44 28.57 -3.43
N ASN A 278 1.25 27.98 -3.56
CA ASN A 278 -0.02 28.57 -3.11
C ASN A 278 -0.36 28.24 -1.65
N PHE A 279 0.43 27.42 -0.94
CA PHE A 279 0.06 26.87 0.38
C PHE A 279 -0.30 27.97 1.40
N ASN A 280 0.47 29.06 1.45
CA ASN A 280 0.19 30.17 2.37
C ASN A 280 -1.21 30.79 2.15
N SER A 281 -1.66 30.85 0.89
CA SER A 281 -3.01 31.33 0.56
C SER A 281 -4.08 30.33 0.96
N VAL A 282 -3.83 29.04 0.68
CA VAL A 282 -4.71 27.92 1.06
C VAL A 282 -4.84 27.82 2.58
N GLU A 283 -3.74 27.93 3.31
CA GLU A 283 -3.74 27.89 4.78
C GLU A 283 -4.56 29.04 5.38
N LYS A 284 -4.51 30.22 4.80
CA LYS A 284 -5.36 31.35 5.22
C LYS A 284 -6.83 31.10 4.93
N GLN A 285 -7.15 30.58 3.74
CA GLN A 285 -8.52 30.30 3.29
C GLN A 285 -9.18 29.20 4.13
N TYR A 286 -8.45 28.13 4.46
CA TYR A 286 -8.95 26.96 5.16
C TYR A 286 -8.41 26.83 6.59
N LYS A 287 -8.00 27.91 7.21
CA LYS A 287 -7.33 27.94 8.53
C LYS A 287 -7.93 26.99 9.56
N ASP A 288 -9.26 26.98 9.68
CA ASP A 288 -9.98 26.18 10.68
C ASP A 288 -10.45 24.81 10.15
N ASN A 289 -10.16 24.50 8.88
CA ASN A 289 -10.64 23.33 8.17
C ASN A 289 -9.51 22.32 7.86
N ILE A 290 -8.24 22.73 8.01
CA ILE A 290 -7.11 21.83 7.75
C ILE A 290 -6.96 20.87 8.94
N PHE A 291 -7.07 19.60 8.66
CA PHE A 291 -6.80 18.53 9.62
C PHE A 291 -5.77 17.54 9.06
N TYR A 292 -5.11 16.77 9.92
CA TYR A 292 -4.18 15.72 9.53
C TYR A 292 -4.83 14.35 9.68
N THR A 293 -4.76 13.55 8.62
CA THR A 293 -5.31 12.18 8.62
C THR A 293 -4.51 11.26 9.53
N GLN A 294 -5.10 10.11 9.89
CA GLN A 294 -4.39 9.08 10.66
C GLN A 294 -3.24 8.51 9.82
N PRO A 295 -2.08 8.22 10.43
CA PRO A 295 -1.04 7.43 9.80
C PRO A 295 -1.57 6.03 9.45
N SER A 296 -1.28 5.56 8.24
CA SER A 296 -1.61 4.19 7.82
C SER A 296 -0.64 3.17 8.45
N ALA A 297 -0.87 1.89 8.16
CA ALA A 297 0.05 0.83 8.58
C ALA A 297 1.20 0.60 7.59
N ASP A 298 1.15 1.22 6.40
CA ASP A 298 2.22 1.12 5.42
C ASP A 298 3.50 1.82 5.91
N ILE A 299 4.62 1.43 5.34
CA ILE A 299 5.94 1.97 5.66
C ILE A 299 6.74 2.17 4.38
N GLY A 300 7.38 3.33 4.26
CA GLY A 300 8.46 3.59 3.32
C GLY A 300 9.78 3.69 4.05
N GLY A 301 10.84 3.24 3.43
CA GLY A 301 12.16 3.23 4.04
C GLY A 301 13.29 3.30 3.03
N VAL A 302 14.49 3.02 3.50
CA VAL A 302 15.68 2.83 2.67
C VAL A 302 15.94 1.35 2.52
N GLY A 303 15.84 0.81 1.31
CA GLY A 303 16.39 -0.49 0.96
C GLY A 303 17.90 -0.40 0.77
N VAL A 304 18.62 -1.46 1.10
CA VAL A 304 20.09 -1.54 1.02
C VAL A 304 20.50 -2.69 0.09
N ASN A 305 21.06 -2.38 -1.06
CA ASN A 305 21.54 -3.40 -2.00
C ASN A 305 22.87 -3.98 -1.52
N ILE A 306 22.82 -5.21 -1.02
CA ILE A 306 24.00 -5.91 -0.47
C ILE A 306 24.80 -6.67 -1.54
N ASP A 307 24.27 -6.81 -2.76
CA ASP A 307 24.93 -7.57 -3.84
C ASP A 307 24.81 -6.92 -5.21
N ARG A 308 24.94 -5.60 -5.29
CA ARG A 308 24.84 -4.84 -6.54
C ARG A 308 25.82 -5.36 -7.60
N GLN A 309 25.30 -5.57 -8.82
CA GLN A 309 26.04 -6.06 -9.98
C GLN A 309 25.95 -5.09 -11.17
N SER A 310 24.90 -4.28 -11.28
CA SER A 310 24.73 -3.27 -12.33
C SER A 310 25.19 -1.89 -11.87
N TYR A 311 25.91 -1.15 -12.74
CA TYR A 311 26.49 0.16 -12.47
C TYR A 311 26.29 1.12 -13.65
N ASN A 312 25.15 1.04 -14.35
CA ASN A 312 24.83 1.95 -15.46
C ASN A 312 24.54 3.37 -14.97
N HIS A 313 23.96 3.48 -13.75
CA HIS A 313 23.64 4.74 -13.08
C HIS A 313 24.50 4.87 -11.83
N THR A 314 25.77 5.24 -12.00
CA THR A 314 26.72 5.34 -10.89
C THR A 314 27.63 6.54 -11.00
N SER A 315 28.00 7.12 -9.86
CA SER A 315 29.05 8.13 -9.73
C SER A 315 30.45 7.51 -9.58
N LYS A 316 30.54 6.21 -9.30
CA LYS A 316 31.78 5.44 -9.12
C LYS A 316 32.51 5.25 -10.45
N LYS A 317 33.79 5.57 -10.47
CA LYS A 317 34.60 5.56 -11.69
C LYS A 317 35.55 4.37 -11.79
N THR A 318 35.83 3.72 -10.65
CA THR A 318 36.79 2.62 -10.57
C THR A 318 36.15 1.40 -9.90
N ASP A 319 36.70 0.22 -10.18
CA ASP A 319 36.26 -1.02 -9.52
C ASP A 319 36.61 -1.00 -8.02
N ALA A 320 37.65 -0.27 -7.62
CA ALA A 320 37.98 -0.09 -6.21
C ALA A 320 36.92 0.73 -5.43
N GLU A 321 36.31 1.75 -6.08
CA GLU A 321 35.19 2.48 -5.48
C GLU A 321 33.92 1.62 -5.38
N LYS A 322 33.63 0.79 -6.39
CA LYS A 322 32.51 -0.17 -6.37
C LYS A 322 32.69 -1.20 -5.25
N ASP A 323 33.87 -1.80 -5.16
CA ASP A 323 34.22 -2.78 -4.10
C ASP A 323 34.16 -2.14 -2.71
N SER A 324 34.66 -0.91 -2.56
CA SER A 324 34.60 -0.15 -1.31
C SER A 324 33.17 0.05 -0.82
N THR A 325 32.25 0.44 -1.72
CA THR A 325 30.83 0.60 -1.38
C THR A 325 30.19 -0.74 -1.03
N LYS A 326 30.45 -1.81 -1.79
CA LYS A 326 29.94 -3.15 -1.49
C LYS A 326 30.38 -3.62 -0.10
N LYS A 327 31.67 -3.51 0.23
CA LYS A 327 32.20 -3.85 1.57
C LYS A 327 31.57 -3.01 2.69
N ALA A 328 31.37 -1.71 2.45
CA ALA A 328 30.72 -0.83 3.42
C ALA A 328 29.27 -1.25 3.67
N LEU A 329 28.48 -1.55 2.62
CA LEU A 329 27.09 -1.99 2.76
C LEU A 329 26.97 -3.37 3.42
N LEU A 330 27.97 -4.23 3.34
CA LEU A 330 28.03 -5.51 4.07
C LEU A 330 28.41 -5.36 5.54
N ASN A 331 29.00 -4.23 5.95
CA ASN A 331 29.38 -3.95 7.33
C ASN A 331 28.18 -3.38 8.12
N LYS A 332 27.80 -4.04 9.23
CA LYS A 332 26.65 -3.64 10.07
C LYS A 332 26.82 -2.24 10.66
N ASP A 333 27.99 -1.95 11.24
CA ASP A 333 28.23 -0.66 11.89
C ASP A 333 28.15 0.49 10.89
N PHE A 334 28.56 0.26 9.62
CA PHE A 334 28.38 1.25 8.55
C PHE A 334 26.89 1.50 8.24
N ARG A 335 26.08 0.45 8.11
CA ARG A 335 24.63 0.60 7.87
C ARG A 335 23.95 1.30 9.05
N GLN A 336 24.28 0.93 10.29
CA GLN A 336 23.78 1.61 11.49
C GLN A 336 24.21 3.09 11.53
N SER A 337 25.44 3.41 11.15
CA SER A 337 25.88 4.81 11.08
C SER A 337 25.06 5.65 10.12
N VAL A 338 24.71 5.10 8.95
CA VAL A 338 23.83 5.76 7.98
C VAL A 338 22.40 5.89 8.55
N ASN A 339 21.87 4.83 9.18
CA ASN A 339 20.54 4.81 9.78
C ASN A 339 20.37 5.89 10.85
N PHE A 340 21.34 6.01 11.78
CA PHE A 340 21.36 7.06 12.81
C PHE A 340 21.67 8.46 12.26
N ALA A 341 22.21 8.58 11.03
CA ALA A 341 22.50 9.87 10.40
C ALA A 341 21.31 10.47 9.64
N ILE A 342 20.24 9.73 9.42
CA ILE A 342 19.06 10.19 8.67
C ILE A 342 18.12 10.95 9.60
N ASP A 343 17.94 12.26 9.39
CA ASP A 343 16.90 13.09 10.02
C ASP A 343 15.56 12.83 9.32
N ARG A 344 14.77 11.92 9.90
CA ARG A 344 13.46 11.50 9.38
C ARG A 344 12.42 12.60 9.43
N THR A 345 12.54 13.49 10.42
CA THR A 345 11.65 14.65 10.54
C THR A 345 11.88 15.62 9.39
N ALA A 346 13.15 15.97 9.11
CA ALA A 346 13.50 16.81 7.98
C ALA A 346 13.15 16.16 6.63
N TYR A 347 13.31 14.83 6.49
CA TYR A 347 12.91 14.07 5.33
C TYR A 347 11.38 14.13 5.11
N SER A 348 10.60 13.88 6.16
CA SER A 348 9.13 13.93 6.11
C SER A 348 8.60 15.35 5.83
N ALA A 349 9.29 16.39 6.32
CA ALA A 349 8.90 17.78 6.11
C ALA A 349 8.86 18.18 4.63
N GLN A 350 9.67 17.54 3.78
CA GLN A 350 9.68 17.79 2.34
C GLN A 350 8.35 17.43 1.65
N LEU A 351 7.51 16.62 2.27
CA LEU A 351 6.19 16.23 1.77
C LEU A 351 5.05 16.81 2.62
N ASN A 352 5.19 16.77 3.95
CA ASN A 352 4.11 17.04 4.89
C ASN A 352 4.23 18.42 5.56
N GLY A 353 5.28 19.19 5.24
CA GLY A 353 5.61 20.47 5.89
C GLY A 353 6.01 20.29 7.35
N GLU A 354 6.50 21.34 7.98
CA GLU A 354 7.02 21.30 9.37
C GLU A 354 5.96 20.82 10.38
N LYS A 355 4.70 21.28 10.24
CA LYS A 355 3.61 20.93 11.17
C LYS A 355 3.17 19.46 11.09
N GLY A 356 3.35 18.82 9.94
CA GLY A 356 2.98 17.42 9.70
C GLY A 356 4.15 16.45 9.75
N ALA A 357 5.38 16.97 9.76
CA ALA A 357 6.58 16.19 9.59
C ALA A 357 6.68 15.01 10.56
N ALA A 358 6.61 15.28 11.85
CA ALA A 358 6.74 14.27 12.88
C ALA A 358 5.61 13.22 12.82
N LEU A 359 4.38 13.62 12.45
CA LEU A 359 3.22 12.73 12.44
C LEU A 359 3.38 11.53 11.50
N ALA A 360 4.15 11.69 10.43
CA ALA A 360 4.38 10.64 9.45
C ALA A 360 5.61 9.78 9.75
N VAL A 361 6.48 10.20 10.68
CA VAL A 361 7.71 9.46 10.99
C VAL A 361 7.36 8.13 11.65
N ARG A 362 8.01 7.07 11.18
CA ARG A 362 7.95 5.71 11.72
C ARG A 362 9.36 5.15 11.88
N ASN A 363 9.61 4.55 13.04
CA ASN A 363 10.93 4.04 13.42
C ASN A 363 11.03 2.50 13.33
N LEU A 364 9.96 1.80 13.01
CA LEU A 364 9.91 0.35 12.85
C LEU A 364 9.26 -0.04 11.52
N LEU A 365 9.64 -1.19 10.99
CA LEU A 365 9.00 -1.77 9.80
C LEU A 365 7.52 -2.09 10.11
N VAL A 366 7.26 -2.87 11.16
CA VAL A 366 5.91 -3.14 11.63
C VAL A 366 5.40 -1.95 12.43
N LYS A 367 4.16 -1.49 12.14
CA LYS A 367 3.54 -0.41 12.92
C LYS A 367 3.51 -0.78 14.40
N PRO A 368 3.96 0.11 15.33
CA PRO A 368 4.09 -0.23 16.75
C PRO A 368 2.80 -0.75 17.43
N ASP A 369 1.63 -0.26 17.03
CA ASP A 369 0.30 -0.67 17.55
C ASP A 369 -0.45 -1.58 16.56
N PHE A 370 0.27 -2.33 15.71
CA PHE A 370 -0.32 -3.22 14.71
C PHE A 370 -1.02 -4.43 15.36
N VAL A 371 -0.34 -5.07 16.31
CA VAL A 371 -0.86 -6.16 17.15
C VAL A 371 -0.42 -5.98 18.59
N TYR A 372 -1.03 -6.72 19.49
CA TYR A 372 -0.77 -6.67 20.93
C TYR A 372 -0.58 -8.07 21.50
N ALA A 373 0.38 -8.24 22.41
CA ALA A 373 0.52 -9.39 23.28
C ALA A 373 0.14 -8.98 24.70
N GLY A 374 -1.04 -9.37 25.14
CA GLY A 374 -1.62 -8.80 26.37
C GLY A 374 -1.78 -7.29 26.27
N ASP A 375 -1.22 -6.57 27.25
CA ASP A 375 -1.27 -5.10 27.31
C ASP A 375 -0.13 -4.41 26.54
N LYS A 376 0.85 -5.18 26.04
CA LYS A 376 2.01 -4.64 25.32
C LYS A 376 1.75 -4.56 23.83
N SER A 377 2.02 -3.40 23.24
CA SER A 377 2.03 -3.26 21.79
C SER A 377 3.24 -3.99 21.20
N PHE A 378 3.17 -4.32 19.91
CA PHE A 378 4.28 -4.93 19.19
C PHE A 378 5.56 -4.05 19.28
N GLY A 379 5.41 -2.74 19.18
CA GLY A 379 6.52 -1.80 19.33
C GLY A 379 7.15 -1.80 20.74
N ASP A 380 6.35 -2.02 21.81
CA ASP A 380 6.88 -2.18 23.16
C ASP A 380 7.69 -3.48 23.28
N LEU A 381 7.20 -4.58 22.69
CA LEU A 381 7.92 -5.87 22.65
C LEU A 381 9.26 -5.75 21.94
N VAL A 382 9.30 -5.06 20.78
CA VAL A 382 10.57 -4.82 20.05
C VAL A 382 11.51 -3.96 20.88
N THR A 383 11.01 -2.85 21.46
CA THR A 383 11.82 -1.92 22.26
C THR A 383 12.48 -2.61 23.45
N GLU A 384 11.81 -3.56 24.09
CA GLU A 384 12.37 -4.35 25.20
C GLU A 384 13.53 -5.25 24.77
N LYS A 385 13.58 -5.67 23.51
CA LYS A 385 14.63 -6.57 22.98
C LYS A 385 15.87 -5.82 22.49
N MET A 386 15.72 -4.56 22.04
CA MET A 386 16.81 -3.80 21.42
C MET A 386 18.08 -3.67 22.29
N PRO A 387 18.03 -3.44 23.62
CA PRO A 387 19.23 -3.33 24.43
C PRO A 387 20.14 -4.57 24.44
N SER A 388 19.62 -5.74 24.05
CA SER A 388 20.42 -6.97 23.96
C SER A 388 21.38 -6.99 22.77
N TYR A 389 21.19 -6.10 21.79
CA TYR A 389 22.02 -6.01 20.59
C TYR A 389 23.24 -5.08 20.78
N GLY A 390 23.15 -4.10 21.66
CA GLY A 390 24.28 -3.23 21.97
C GLY A 390 23.91 -1.89 22.62
N ASP A 391 24.92 -1.18 23.09
CA ASP A 391 24.79 0.13 23.74
C ASP A 391 24.24 1.20 22.78
N GLU A 392 24.43 1.03 21.47
CA GLU A 392 23.89 1.91 20.43
C GLU A 392 22.37 2.03 20.49
N TRP A 393 21.69 1.01 21.00
CA TRP A 393 20.22 1.02 21.17
C TRP A 393 19.76 1.61 22.51
N SER A 394 20.67 1.90 23.42
CA SER A 394 20.32 2.51 24.72
C SER A 394 19.67 3.88 24.52
N GLY A 395 18.47 4.07 25.12
CA GLY A 395 17.72 5.32 25.05
C GLY A 395 17.06 5.63 23.71
N VAL A 396 17.07 4.70 22.74
CA VAL A 396 16.36 4.84 21.47
C VAL A 396 14.86 4.70 21.71
N ASN A 397 14.07 5.64 21.17
CA ASN A 397 12.62 5.63 21.26
C ASN A 397 12.02 5.23 19.90
N LEU A 398 11.50 4.00 19.80
CA LEU A 398 10.96 3.44 18.56
C LEU A 398 9.46 3.73 18.32
N LYS A 399 8.84 4.59 19.13
CA LYS A 399 7.44 4.99 18.94
C LYS A 399 7.26 5.82 17.67
N ASP A 400 6.07 5.73 17.08
CA ASP A 400 5.67 6.54 15.94
C ASP A 400 5.55 8.04 16.29
N SER A 401 5.48 8.86 15.25
CA SER A 401 5.24 10.31 15.30
C SER A 401 6.35 11.12 16.02
N GLN A 402 7.54 10.58 16.01
CA GLN A 402 8.76 11.26 16.46
C GLN A 402 9.98 10.56 15.85
N ASP A 403 11.12 11.25 15.73
CA ASP A 403 12.37 10.66 15.22
C ASP A 403 13.22 10.18 16.39
N GLY A 404 13.13 8.89 16.71
CA GLY A 404 13.88 8.28 17.78
C GLY A 404 15.21 7.67 17.35
N LEU A 405 15.42 7.55 16.04
CA LEU A 405 16.64 6.96 15.47
C LEU A 405 17.70 8.03 15.13
N PHE A 406 17.31 9.23 14.69
CA PHE A 406 18.28 10.26 14.37
C PHE A 406 19.13 10.66 15.58
N ASN A 407 20.42 10.35 15.52
CA ASN A 407 21.38 10.69 16.58
C ASN A 407 22.80 10.83 15.99
N ALA A 408 23.27 12.06 15.87
CA ALA A 408 24.57 12.38 15.25
C ALA A 408 25.76 11.77 15.99
N ASP A 409 25.71 11.64 17.32
CA ASP A 409 26.81 11.08 18.10
C ASP A 409 26.87 9.55 17.93
N LYS A 410 25.72 8.86 17.97
CA LYS A 410 25.64 7.43 17.68
C LYS A 410 26.10 7.14 16.24
N ALA A 411 25.61 7.92 15.27
CA ALA A 411 26.03 7.79 13.88
C ALA A 411 27.55 7.86 13.71
N LYS A 412 28.19 8.82 14.34
CA LYS A 412 29.66 8.96 14.31
C LYS A 412 30.38 7.84 15.04
N THR A 413 29.85 7.38 16.17
CA THR A 413 30.40 6.26 16.93
C THR A 413 30.43 4.99 16.09
N GLU A 414 29.29 4.63 15.49
CA GLU A 414 29.18 3.44 14.63
C GLU A 414 30.03 3.61 13.36
N PHE A 415 30.06 4.82 12.78
CA PHE A 415 30.92 5.08 11.62
C PHE A 415 32.39 4.89 11.94
N ASN A 416 32.86 5.31 13.09
CA ASN A 416 34.29 5.14 13.48
C ASN A 416 34.65 3.66 13.64
N LYS A 417 33.76 2.84 14.25
CA LYS A 417 33.94 1.38 14.32
C LYS A 417 34.01 0.78 12.90
N ALA A 418 33.06 1.13 12.04
CA ALA A 418 33.03 0.69 10.66
C ALA A 418 34.28 1.10 9.88
N LYS A 419 34.71 2.35 10.03
CA LYS A 419 35.86 2.90 9.30
C LYS A 419 37.17 2.16 9.63
N GLU A 420 37.39 1.84 10.88
CA GLU A 420 38.57 1.05 11.30
C GLU A 420 38.58 -0.33 10.65
N ALA A 421 37.45 -1.04 10.72
CA ALA A 421 37.30 -2.37 10.13
C ALA A 421 37.42 -2.35 8.59
N LEU A 422 36.85 -1.34 7.94
CA LEU A 422 36.85 -1.19 6.49
C LEU A 422 38.22 -0.77 5.95
N GLN A 423 38.94 0.09 6.65
CA GLN A 423 40.32 0.45 6.29
C GLN A 423 41.27 -0.76 6.34
N ALA A 424 41.08 -1.64 7.33
CA ALA A 424 41.81 -2.92 7.40
C ALA A 424 41.56 -3.85 6.19
N GLN A 425 40.42 -3.67 5.52
CA GLN A 425 40.04 -4.39 4.28
C GLN A 425 40.43 -3.66 3.00
N GLY A 426 41.16 -2.54 3.08
CA GLY A 426 41.61 -1.74 1.95
C GLY A 426 40.50 -0.88 1.31
N VAL A 427 39.42 -0.59 2.03
CA VAL A 427 38.34 0.27 1.57
C VAL A 427 38.79 1.71 1.39
N GLN A 428 38.43 2.32 0.29
CA GLN A 428 38.72 3.73 -0.02
C GLN A 428 37.54 4.62 0.38
N PHE A 429 37.81 5.79 0.92
CA PHE A 429 36.83 6.81 1.27
C PHE A 429 36.97 8.03 0.35
N PRO A 430 35.88 8.79 0.09
CA PRO A 430 34.52 8.56 0.61
C PRO A 430 33.82 7.35 0.02
N ILE A 431 32.90 6.76 0.78
CA ILE A 431 31.95 5.77 0.27
C ILE A 431 30.87 6.51 -0.53
N HIS A 432 30.67 6.12 -1.79
CA HIS A 432 29.66 6.67 -2.67
C HIS A 432 28.39 5.79 -2.66
N LEU A 433 27.25 6.38 -2.27
CA LEU A 433 25.94 5.71 -2.23
C LEU A 433 25.05 6.25 -3.35
N ASP A 434 24.89 5.49 -4.43
CA ASP A 434 24.01 5.85 -5.55
C ASP A 434 22.55 5.66 -5.14
N LEU A 435 21.74 6.74 -5.27
CA LEU A 435 20.33 6.83 -4.92
C LEU A 435 19.51 7.28 -6.14
N PRO A 436 18.84 6.38 -6.86
CA PRO A 436 18.01 6.75 -8.01
C PRO A 436 16.66 7.34 -7.57
N VAL A 437 16.18 8.34 -8.32
CA VAL A 437 14.86 8.97 -8.10
C VAL A 437 14.23 9.42 -9.42
N ASP A 438 12.89 9.38 -9.49
CA ASP A 438 12.15 9.96 -10.59
C ASP A 438 12.29 11.50 -10.58
N GLN A 439 12.84 12.05 -11.67
CA GLN A 439 13.06 13.50 -11.84
C GLN A 439 11.75 14.32 -11.87
N ALA A 440 10.64 13.71 -12.28
CA ALA A 440 9.34 14.36 -12.33
C ALA A 440 8.67 14.44 -10.93
N ALA A 441 9.00 13.51 -10.03
CA ALA A 441 8.44 13.43 -8.69
C ALA A 441 9.13 14.40 -7.72
N LYS A 442 8.88 15.70 -7.86
CA LYS A 442 9.52 16.77 -7.07
C LYS A 442 9.59 16.52 -5.56
N PRO A 443 8.53 16.04 -4.87
CA PRO A 443 8.63 15.74 -3.44
C PRO A 443 9.61 14.61 -3.14
N THR A 444 9.73 13.62 -4.03
CA THR A 444 10.70 12.51 -3.87
C THR A 444 12.13 13.00 -4.07
N VAL A 445 12.36 13.85 -5.06
CA VAL A 445 13.66 14.50 -5.25
C VAL A 445 14.04 15.33 -4.03
N ALA A 446 13.12 16.12 -3.48
CA ALA A 446 13.36 16.91 -2.27
C ALA A 446 13.68 16.04 -1.05
N ARG A 447 12.97 14.91 -0.87
CA ARG A 447 13.26 13.94 0.19
C ARG A 447 14.64 13.30 0.04
N ALA A 448 15.03 12.90 -1.19
CA ALA A 448 16.36 12.37 -1.48
C ALA A 448 17.47 13.39 -1.14
N GLN A 449 17.25 14.66 -1.49
CA GLN A 449 18.19 15.73 -1.14
C GLN A 449 18.27 15.99 0.38
N SER A 450 17.16 15.87 1.11
CA SER A 450 17.13 15.96 2.57
C SER A 450 17.91 14.82 3.22
N LEU A 451 17.73 13.58 2.75
CA LEU A 451 18.51 12.42 3.19
C LEU A 451 20.00 12.63 2.93
N LYS A 452 20.37 13.01 1.70
CA LYS A 452 21.76 13.36 1.34
C LYS A 452 22.37 14.39 2.30
N GLN A 453 21.66 15.50 2.51
CA GLN A 453 22.16 16.57 3.39
C GLN A 453 22.34 16.09 4.82
N SER A 454 21.41 15.30 5.35
CA SER A 454 21.48 14.76 6.71
C SER A 454 22.68 13.83 6.89
N VAL A 455 22.84 12.84 6.00
CA VAL A 455 23.93 11.86 6.05
C VAL A 455 25.29 12.54 5.88
N GLU A 456 25.46 13.38 4.84
CA GLU A 456 26.72 14.05 4.55
C GLU A 456 27.11 15.08 5.63
N LYS A 457 26.13 15.78 6.23
CA LYS A 457 26.39 16.70 7.35
C LYS A 457 26.82 15.97 8.61
N THR A 458 26.23 14.80 8.88
CA THR A 458 26.49 14.04 10.11
C THR A 458 27.79 13.27 10.03
N LEU A 459 28.07 12.58 8.93
CA LEU A 459 29.23 11.70 8.78
C LEU A 459 30.44 12.38 8.11
N GLY A 460 30.25 13.52 7.42
CA GLY A 460 31.29 14.21 6.65
C GLY A 460 31.38 13.69 5.21
N LYS A 461 31.47 14.62 4.24
CA LYS A 461 31.58 14.28 2.80
C LYS A 461 32.90 13.56 2.45
N GLU A 462 33.92 13.73 3.28
CA GLU A 462 35.17 13.00 3.15
C GLU A 462 35.04 11.52 3.54
N ASN A 463 33.91 11.13 4.14
CA ASN A 463 33.61 9.79 4.58
C ASN A 463 32.51 9.14 3.77
N VAL A 464 31.38 9.84 3.56
CA VAL A 464 30.21 9.32 2.84
C VAL A 464 29.63 10.41 1.94
N VAL A 465 29.36 10.06 0.69
CA VAL A 465 28.68 10.90 -0.30
C VAL A 465 27.43 10.16 -0.78
N VAL A 466 26.27 10.81 -0.75
CA VAL A 466 25.05 10.28 -1.34
C VAL A 466 24.88 10.90 -2.73
N ASP A 467 24.94 10.08 -3.75
CA ASP A 467 24.82 10.49 -5.16
C ASP A 467 23.38 10.30 -5.65
N VAL A 468 22.63 11.40 -5.71
CA VAL A 468 21.23 11.38 -6.14
C VAL A 468 21.17 11.40 -7.67
N HIS A 469 20.74 10.30 -8.29
CA HIS A 469 20.57 10.14 -9.72
C HIS A 469 19.11 10.39 -10.11
N GLN A 470 18.84 11.56 -10.70
CA GLN A 470 17.54 11.90 -11.25
C GLN A 470 17.40 11.32 -12.65
N MET A 471 16.38 10.49 -12.87
CA MET A 471 16.15 9.78 -14.13
C MET A 471 14.67 9.79 -14.53
N SER A 472 14.32 9.24 -15.68
CA SER A 472 12.92 9.04 -16.06
C SER A 472 12.24 8.00 -15.15
N GLN A 473 10.91 8.05 -15.04
CA GLN A 473 10.16 7.04 -14.29
C GLN A 473 10.42 5.62 -14.83
N ASP A 474 10.47 5.47 -16.16
CA ASP A 474 10.71 4.16 -16.80
C ASP A 474 12.11 3.64 -16.46
N ASP A 475 13.15 4.49 -16.52
CA ASP A 475 14.52 4.10 -16.14
C ASP A 475 14.59 3.73 -14.65
N LEU A 476 13.92 4.51 -13.78
CA LEU A 476 13.85 4.20 -12.36
C LEU A 476 13.21 2.81 -12.13
N LEU A 477 12.04 2.57 -12.70
CA LEU A 477 11.32 1.30 -12.52
C LEU A 477 12.11 0.12 -13.07
N ASN A 478 12.74 0.26 -14.24
CA ASN A 478 13.53 -0.81 -14.85
C ASN A 478 14.86 -1.09 -14.11
N SER A 479 15.38 -0.12 -13.37
CA SER A 479 16.58 -0.28 -12.53
C SER A 479 16.28 -0.63 -11.08
N THR A 480 15.01 -0.74 -10.70
CA THR A 480 14.52 -1.06 -9.36
C THR A 480 13.39 -2.10 -9.42
N LEU A 481 12.16 -1.73 -9.10
CA LEU A 481 10.99 -2.61 -8.92
C LEU A 481 10.72 -3.57 -10.10
N TYR A 482 10.93 -3.13 -11.34
CA TYR A 482 10.72 -3.93 -12.56
C TYR A 482 12.01 -4.49 -13.16
N ALA A 483 13.12 -4.40 -12.43
CA ALA A 483 14.34 -5.08 -12.82
C ALA A 483 14.08 -6.57 -13.06
N ALA A 484 14.57 -7.10 -14.16
CA ALA A 484 14.29 -8.47 -14.59
C ALA A 484 14.79 -9.54 -13.61
N ASN A 485 15.83 -9.23 -12.84
CA ASN A 485 16.43 -10.05 -11.80
C ASN A 485 17.31 -9.15 -10.90
N ALA A 486 17.83 -9.69 -9.82
CA ALA A 486 18.68 -8.94 -8.88
C ALA A 486 19.96 -8.38 -9.53
N ALA A 487 20.52 -9.04 -10.52
CA ALA A 487 21.72 -8.56 -11.22
C ALA A 487 21.46 -7.29 -12.05
N ALA A 488 20.20 -7.00 -12.39
CA ALA A 488 19.78 -5.79 -13.10
C ALA A 488 19.46 -4.61 -12.16
N GLU A 489 19.35 -4.86 -10.85
CA GLU A 489 19.16 -3.81 -9.84
C GLU A 489 20.36 -2.85 -9.83
N ASP A 490 20.11 -1.55 -10.04
CA ASP A 490 21.18 -0.58 -10.31
C ASP A 490 21.15 0.59 -9.32
N TRP A 491 21.36 0.28 -8.05
CA TRP A 491 21.36 1.22 -6.93
C TRP A 491 22.16 0.66 -5.73
N ASP A 492 22.61 1.53 -4.85
CA ASP A 492 23.21 1.14 -3.55
C ASP A 492 22.19 1.27 -2.42
N ILE A 493 21.41 2.36 -2.44
CA ILE A 493 20.30 2.61 -1.55
C ILE A 493 19.08 3.07 -2.34
N ASN A 494 17.89 2.67 -1.91
CA ASN A 494 16.64 2.95 -2.62
C ASN A 494 15.55 3.44 -1.65
N ILE A 495 14.99 4.64 -1.88
CA ILE A 495 13.87 5.22 -1.12
C ILE A 495 12.50 5.03 -1.80
N SER A 496 12.46 4.35 -2.95
CA SER A 496 11.21 4.04 -3.66
C SER A 496 10.57 2.74 -3.17
N VAL A 497 11.13 2.13 -2.13
CA VAL A 497 10.62 0.91 -1.51
C VAL A 497 9.60 1.22 -0.42
N ALA A 498 8.50 0.49 -0.43
CA ALA A 498 7.42 0.63 0.55
C ALA A 498 6.65 -0.67 0.67
N TRP A 499 6.09 -0.93 1.84
CA TRP A 499 5.23 -2.07 2.09
C TRP A 499 3.96 -1.68 2.83
N ALA A 500 2.85 -2.30 2.45
CA ALA A 500 1.57 -2.21 3.16
C ALA A 500 1.15 -3.62 3.57
N PRO A 501 0.63 -3.81 4.79
CA PRO A 501 0.28 -5.15 5.25
C PRO A 501 -0.92 -5.73 4.49
N ASP A 502 -0.83 -7.02 4.17
CA ASP A 502 -1.90 -7.74 3.48
C ASP A 502 -2.91 -8.34 4.46
N TYR A 503 -2.47 -8.68 5.67
CA TYR A 503 -3.29 -9.28 6.72
C TYR A 503 -2.75 -8.91 8.11
N GLU A 504 -3.56 -9.11 9.14
CA GLU A 504 -3.33 -8.61 10.50
C GLU A 504 -2.45 -9.58 11.32
N ASP A 505 -1.21 -9.76 10.87
CA ASP A 505 -0.16 -10.53 11.56
C ASP A 505 1.21 -9.94 11.18
N PRO A 506 2.19 -9.86 12.11
CA PRO A 506 3.52 -9.30 11.82
C PRO A 506 4.27 -9.99 10.68
N SER A 507 3.95 -11.26 10.39
CA SER A 507 4.56 -12.00 9.28
C SER A 507 4.39 -11.29 7.94
N THR A 508 3.28 -10.57 7.73
CA THR A 508 3.07 -9.82 6.47
C THR A 508 4.18 -8.80 6.18
N PHE A 509 4.85 -8.30 7.22
CA PHE A 509 5.97 -7.37 7.07
C PHE A 509 7.33 -8.06 7.08
N LEU A 510 7.47 -9.15 7.83
CA LEU A 510 8.77 -9.76 8.10
C LEU A 510 9.10 -10.87 7.10
N ASP A 511 8.12 -11.61 6.61
CA ASP A 511 8.34 -12.70 5.65
C ASP A 511 8.96 -12.23 4.32
N ILE A 512 8.72 -10.97 3.94
CA ILE A 512 9.28 -10.37 2.71
C ILE A 512 10.81 -10.21 2.74
N PHE A 513 11.42 -10.25 3.93
CA PHE A 513 12.87 -10.15 4.12
C PHE A 513 13.55 -11.53 4.27
N LYS A 514 12.80 -12.62 4.27
CA LYS A 514 13.39 -13.97 4.27
C LYS A 514 14.19 -14.22 2.99
N THR A 515 15.29 -14.94 3.11
CA THR A 515 16.12 -15.28 1.94
C THR A 515 15.34 -16.02 0.84
N THR A 516 14.23 -16.66 1.19
CA THR A 516 13.33 -17.38 0.26
C THR A 516 12.28 -16.50 -0.42
N ALA A 517 12.19 -15.20 -0.07
CA ALA A 517 11.23 -14.25 -0.63
C ALA A 517 11.80 -13.54 -1.86
N SER A 518 12.31 -14.25 -2.84
CA SER A 518 13.15 -13.80 -3.98
C SER A 518 12.75 -12.46 -4.61
N GLU A 519 11.47 -12.26 -4.95
CA GLU A 519 11.00 -11.00 -5.56
C GLU A 519 11.12 -9.81 -4.60
N ASN A 520 10.86 -10.03 -3.31
CA ASN A 520 10.96 -8.99 -2.31
C ASN A 520 12.43 -8.70 -1.95
N THR A 521 13.23 -9.75 -1.74
CA THR A 521 14.66 -9.55 -1.44
C THR A 521 15.40 -8.90 -2.61
N LYS A 522 15.01 -9.18 -3.86
CA LYS A 522 15.47 -8.43 -5.04
C LYS A 522 15.21 -6.93 -4.85
N THR A 523 13.97 -6.56 -4.62
CA THR A 523 13.53 -5.15 -4.54
C THR A 523 14.10 -4.39 -3.32
N TYR A 524 14.24 -5.06 -2.17
CA TYR A 524 14.64 -4.41 -0.91
C TYR A 524 16.12 -4.54 -0.60
N MET A 525 16.79 -5.60 -1.10
CA MET A 525 18.16 -5.92 -0.71
C MET A 525 19.08 -6.30 -1.89
N GLY A 526 18.58 -6.33 -3.14
CA GLY A 526 19.36 -6.54 -4.35
C GLY A 526 19.85 -7.98 -4.58
N PHE A 527 19.13 -9.01 -4.07
CA PHE A 527 19.42 -10.41 -4.35
C PHE A 527 18.14 -11.24 -4.49
N ASP A 528 18.17 -12.30 -5.29
CA ASP A 528 17.03 -13.20 -5.58
C ASP A 528 17.35 -14.70 -5.40
N ASP A 529 18.63 -15.05 -5.13
CA ASP A 529 19.05 -16.42 -4.80
C ASP A 529 19.03 -16.61 -3.26
N PRO A 530 18.27 -17.59 -2.74
CA PRO A 530 18.24 -17.89 -1.30
C PRO A 530 19.58 -18.36 -0.72
N ASN A 531 20.52 -18.76 -1.58
CA ASN A 531 21.90 -19.14 -1.20
C ASN A 531 22.92 -18.03 -1.46
N ASN A 532 22.48 -16.78 -1.64
CA ASN A 532 23.34 -15.64 -1.92
C ASN A 532 24.41 -15.48 -0.83
N ALA A 533 25.67 -15.30 -1.25
CA ALA A 533 26.81 -15.20 -0.35
C ALA A 533 26.79 -13.92 0.50
N ALA A 534 26.33 -12.78 -0.06
CA ALA A 534 26.21 -11.54 0.66
C ALA A 534 25.09 -11.63 1.72
N ALA A 535 23.97 -12.27 1.40
CA ALA A 535 22.88 -12.56 2.35
C ALA A 535 23.38 -13.42 3.53
N ALA A 536 24.19 -14.44 3.26
CA ALA A 536 24.82 -15.25 4.30
C ALA A 536 25.81 -14.44 5.15
N GLN A 537 26.59 -13.56 4.53
CA GLN A 537 27.59 -12.73 5.22
C GLN A 537 26.94 -11.73 6.18
N VAL A 538 25.77 -11.14 5.83
CA VAL A 538 25.04 -10.23 6.72
C VAL A 538 24.16 -10.94 7.76
N GLY A 539 24.13 -12.30 7.77
CA GLY A 539 23.44 -13.09 8.79
C GLY A 539 21.95 -13.32 8.53
N LEU A 540 21.43 -13.16 7.30
CA LEU A 540 20.00 -13.31 7.02
C LEU A 540 19.45 -14.71 7.31
N LYS A 541 20.29 -15.74 7.39
CA LYS A 541 19.82 -17.08 7.82
C LYS A 541 19.42 -17.13 9.29
N ASP A 542 20.00 -16.29 10.14
CA ASP A 542 19.58 -16.16 11.53
C ASP A 542 18.21 -15.49 11.60
N PHE A 543 17.98 -14.46 10.76
CA PHE A 543 16.66 -13.85 10.60
C PHE A 543 15.60 -14.85 10.11
N ASP A 544 15.91 -15.66 9.08
CA ASP A 544 15.02 -16.71 8.60
C ASP A 544 14.61 -17.65 9.74
N ALA A 545 15.58 -18.06 10.57
CA ALA A 545 15.31 -18.96 11.70
C ALA A 545 14.38 -18.32 12.74
N LEU A 546 14.53 -17.00 13.02
CA LEU A 546 13.64 -16.27 13.94
C LEU A 546 12.22 -16.18 13.38
N VAL A 547 12.06 -15.83 12.10
CA VAL A 547 10.76 -15.77 11.44
C VAL A 547 10.09 -17.14 11.39
N ASP A 548 10.83 -18.19 11.02
CA ASP A 548 10.32 -19.57 10.99
C ASP A 548 9.92 -20.09 12.38
N ASN A 549 10.65 -19.68 13.44
CA ASN A 549 10.28 -20.02 14.80
C ASN A 549 8.99 -19.32 15.24
N ALA A 550 8.79 -18.06 14.83
CA ALA A 550 7.55 -17.32 15.08
C ALA A 550 6.37 -17.94 14.30
N ALA A 551 6.57 -18.27 13.04
CA ALA A 551 5.54 -18.87 12.17
C ALA A 551 5.00 -20.21 12.68
N LYS A 552 5.83 -21.01 13.37
CA LYS A 552 5.44 -22.29 13.96
C LYS A 552 4.46 -22.15 15.13
N GLU A 553 4.40 -20.98 15.75
CA GLU A 553 3.45 -20.73 16.83
C GLU A 553 2.09 -20.33 16.25
N THR A 554 1.11 -21.21 16.35
CA THR A 554 -0.25 -21.01 15.81
C THR A 554 -1.34 -21.05 16.87
N SER A 555 -0.99 -21.43 18.11
CA SER A 555 -1.95 -21.64 19.20
C SER A 555 -1.99 -20.48 20.19
N ASP A 556 -0.84 -19.83 20.46
CA ASP A 556 -0.74 -18.69 21.37
C ASP A 556 -0.23 -17.45 20.63
N LEU A 557 -1.15 -16.53 20.32
CA LEU A 557 -0.82 -15.30 19.60
C LEU A 557 0.13 -14.39 20.40
N ASN A 558 0.10 -14.40 21.72
CA ASN A 558 1.02 -13.59 22.52
C ASN A 558 2.46 -14.08 22.32
N VAL A 559 2.66 -15.40 22.46
CA VAL A 559 3.98 -16.03 22.22
C VAL A 559 4.42 -15.82 20.76
N ARG A 560 3.48 -15.93 19.80
CA ARG A 560 3.76 -15.68 18.38
C ARG A 560 4.28 -14.25 18.16
N TYR A 561 3.60 -13.25 18.71
CA TYR A 561 3.98 -11.84 18.53
C TYR A 561 5.29 -11.50 19.25
N GLU A 562 5.56 -12.11 20.41
CA GLU A 562 6.87 -11.98 21.08
C GLU A 562 8.01 -12.52 20.23
N ARG A 563 7.81 -13.66 19.53
CA ARG A 563 8.82 -14.23 18.62
C ARG A 563 9.00 -13.37 17.36
N TYR A 564 7.92 -12.82 16.78
CA TYR A 564 8.06 -11.89 15.66
C TYR A 564 8.73 -10.57 16.08
N ALA A 565 8.50 -10.10 17.31
CA ALA A 565 9.21 -8.94 17.83
C ALA A 565 10.73 -9.18 17.95
N GLU A 566 11.15 -10.43 18.17
CA GLU A 566 12.55 -10.84 18.15
C GLU A 566 13.15 -10.75 16.73
N ALA A 567 12.42 -11.22 15.72
CA ALA A 567 12.81 -11.08 14.32
C ALA A 567 12.87 -9.61 13.89
N GLN A 568 11.89 -8.79 14.29
CA GLN A 568 11.91 -7.34 14.02
C GLN A 568 13.11 -6.67 14.68
N ALA A 569 13.43 -7.00 15.93
CA ALA A 569 14.59 -6.43 16.64
C ALA A 569 15.90 -6.78 15.94
N TRP A 570 16.04 -8.00 15.43
CA TRP A 570 17.19 -8.40 14.62
C TRP A 570 17.30 -7.57 13.33
N LEU A 571 16.17 -7.42 12.61
CA LEU A 571 16.14 -6.65 11.36
C LEU A 571 16.49 -5.17 11.60
N GLU A 572 15.98 -4.60 12.68
CA GLU A 572 16.28 -3.22 13.10
C GLU A 572 17.77 -3.03 13.41
N ASP A 573 18.35 -3.94 14.21
CA ASP A 573 19.80 -3.93 14.52
C ASP A 573 20.65 -4.11 13.26
N SER A 574 20.22 -4.93 12.33
CA SER A 574 20.96 -5.16 11.07
C SER A 574 21.02 -3.91 10.18
N SER A 575 20.07 -2.99 10.30
CA SER A 575 19.86 -1.83 9.41
C SER A 575 19.87 -2.18 7.92
N LEU A 576 19.43 -3.38 7.55
CA LEU A 576 19.25 -3.81 6.15
C LEU A 576 18.04 -3.16 5.49
N PHE A 577 17.06 -2.77 6.28
CA PHE A 577 15.99 -1.85 5.91
C PHE A 577 15.94 -0.75 6.96
N MET A 578 15.91 0.50 6.53
CA MET A 578 15.88 1.65 7.43
C MET A 578 14.51 2.33 7.32
N PRO A 579 13.59 2.11 8.28
CA PRO A 579 12.28 2.74 8.28
C PRO A 579 12.41 4.27 8.26
N LEU A 580 11.55 4.97 7.51
CA LEU A 580 11.54 6.43 7.41
C LEU A 580 10.21 7.04 7.83
N MET A 581 9.16 6.73 7.07
CA MET A 581 7.85 7.35 7.27
C MET A 581 6.74 6.53 6.63
N VAL A 582 5.51 6.79 7.05
CA VAL A 582 4.32 6.29 6.34
C VAL A 582 4.14 7.03 5.03
N ASN A 583 3.75 6.31 3.97
CA ASN A 583 3.48 6.93 2.67
C ASN A 583 2.04 7.44 2.57
N LYS A 584 1.13 6.82 3.32
CA LYS A 584 -0.29 7.17 3.34
C LYS A 584 -0.70 7.67 4.73
N GLY A 585 -1.68 8.57 4.74
CA GLY A 585 -2.07 9.20 5.99
C GLY A 585 -1.08 10.27 6.46
N ALA A 586 -1.25 10.74 7.68
CA ALA A 586 -0.52 11.86 8.29
C ALA A 586 -0.45 13.12 7.40
N ALA A 587 -1.34 13.22 6.42
CA ALA A 587 -1.37 14.28 5.43
C ALA A 587 -2.32 15.39 5.83
N PRO A 588 -1.99 16.67 5.55
CA PRO A 588 -2.93 17.76 5.70
C PRO A 588 -4.01 17.68 4.62
N MET A 589 -5.26 17.73 5.05
CA MET A 589 -6.44 17.55 4.19
C MET A 589 -7.51 18.61 4.48
N VAL A 590 -8.34 18.84 3.47
CA VAL A 590 -9.66 19.44 3.61
C VAL A 590 -10.70 18.51 2.99
N ALA A 591 -11.90 18.39 3.56
CA ALA A 591 -12.91 17.46 3.10
C ALA A 591 -14.35 17.93 3.35
N ARG A 592 -15.29 17.41 2.55
CA ARG A 592 -16.75 17.42 2.75
C ARG A 592 -17.25 16.00 2.96
N LEU A 593 -16.64 15.32 3.92
CA LEU A 593 -16.93 13.92 4.27
C LEU A 593 -17.12 13.83 5.79
N THR A 594 -18.10 13.07 6.24
CA THR A 594 -18.27 12.81 7.68
C THR A 594 -17.04 12.08 8.23
N PRO A 595 -16.28 12.66 9.17
CA PRO A 595 -15.06 12.05 9.68
C PRO A 595 -15.33 10.67 10.30
N PHE A 596 -14.49 9.69 9.96
CA PHE A 596 -14.54 8.32 10.49
C PHE A 596 -15.85 7.56 10.20
N SER A 597 -16.62 7.95 9.18
CA SER A 597 -17.79 7.21 8.72
C SER A 597 -17.44 5.98 7.88
N GLY A 598 -16.38 6.04 7.10
CA GLY A 598 -15.92 4.97 6.21
C GLY A 598 -15.47 3.72 6.96
N ALA A 599 -15.39 2.59 6.25
CA ALA A 599 -14.75 1.39 6.76
C ALA A 599 -13.31 1.71 7.16
N TYR A 600 -12.85 1.12 8.24
CA TYR A 600 -11.46 1.24 8.66
C TYR A 600 -10.76 -0.11 8.48
N SER A 601 -9.68 -0.13 7.71
CA SER A 601 -8.79 -1.28 7.61
C SER A 601 -7.36 -0.79 7.50
N GLN A 602 -6.48 -1.47 8.21
CA GLN A 602 -5.03 -1.27 8.07
C GLN A 602 -4.43 -2.24 7.05
N VAL A 603 -5.22 -3.22 6.58
CA VAL A 603 -4.76 -4.36 5.78
C VAL A 603 -5.63 -4.56 4.55
N GLY A 604 -5.02 -5.16 3.53
CA GLY A 604 -5.71 -5.62 2.33
C GLY A 604 -6.26 -4.50 1.43
N PRO A 605 -6.98 -4.89 0.38
CA PRO A 605 -7.44 -3.95 -0.65
C PRO A 605 -8.62 -3.07 -0.23
N LYS A 606 -9.44 -3.49 0.77
CA LYS A 606 -10.60 -2.74 1.27
C LYS A 606 -10.22 -1.73 2.36
N GLY A 607 -9.09 -1.06 2.20
CA GLY A 607 -8.65 0.00 3.11
C GLY A 607 -9.54 1.24 3.07
N SER A 608 -9.44 2.06 4.11
CA SER A 608 -10.29 3.26 4.30
C SER A 608 -10.17 4.31 3.20
N ASP A 609 -9.09 4.27 2.44
CA ASP A 609 -8.80 5.19 1.34
C ASP A 609 -9.39 4.73 -0.01
N ARG A 610 -9.89 3.49 -0.11
CA ARG A 610 -10.34 2.85 -1.36
C ARG A 610 -11.74 2.28 -1.32
N TYR A 611 -12.27 1.93 -0.15
CA TYR A 611 -13.56 1.31 0.02
C TYR A 611 -14.60 2.32 0.50
N PHE A 612 -15.57 2.65 -0.34
CA PHE A 612 -16.50 3.78 -0.13
C PHE A 612 -17.88 3.38 0.39
N LYS A 613 -18.10 2.10 0.72
CA LYS A 613 -19.42 1.58 1.14
C LYS A 613 -20.06 2.39 2.26
N TYR A 614 -19.31 2.68 3.32
CA TYR A 614 -19.83 3.34 4.51
C TYR A 614 -19.57 4.85 4.54
N LEU A 615 -18.83 5.36 3.56
CA LEU A 615 -18.43 6.77 3.54
C LEU A 615 -19.64 7.68 3.37
N GLU A 616 -19.77 8.66 4.25
CA GLU A 616 -20.89 9.58 4.27
C GLU A 616 -20.49 10.99 3.77
N PRO A 617 -21.29 11.58 2.85
CA PRO A 617 -21.09 12.96 2.47
C PRO A 617 -21.51 13.91 3.59
N GLN A 618 -20.91 15.11 3.63
CA GLN A 618 -21.43 16.23 4.37
C GLN A 618 -21.38 17.52 3.52
N LYS A 619 -22.32 18.44 3.79
CA LYS A 619 -22.49 19.66 3.01
C LYS A 619 -21.34 20.63 3.23
N ASP A 620 -21.00 20.87 4.49
CA ASP A 620 -20.02 21.88 4.87
C ASP A 620 -18.61 21.28 4.94
N VAL A 621 -17.60 22.13 4.73
CA VAL A 621 -16.20 21.70 4.91
C VAL A 621 -15.96 21.34 6.36
N VAL A 622 -15.37 20.19 6.62
CA VAL A 622 -15.01 19.70 7.95
C VAL A 622 -14.11 20.72 8.64
N THR A 623 -14.43 21.08 9.88
CA THR A 623 -13.52 21.88 10.69
C THR A 623 -12.53 20.98 11.43
N LYS A 624 -11.31 21.47 11.66
CA LYS A 624 -10.31 20.76 12.47
C LYS A 624 -10.88 20.35 13.83
N LYS A 625 -11.61 21.27 14.48
CA LYS A 625 -12.26 20.99 15.78
C LYS A 625 -13.23 19.82 15.70
N ASN A 626 -14.06 19.76 14.64
CA ASN A 626 -15.02 18.66 14.46
C ASN A 626 -14.30 17.35 14.15
N TYR A 627 -13.24 17.40 13.34
CA TYR A 627 -12.41 16.24 13.04
C TYR A 627 -11.76 15.68 14.30
N ASP A 628 -11.11 16.53 15.10
CA ASP A 628 -10.42 16.12 16.32
C ASP A 628 -11.40 15.50 17.34
N LYS A 629 -12.57 16.14 17.52
CA LYS A 629 -13.63 15.61 18.39
C LYS A 629 -14.17 14.26 17.90
N ALA A 630 -14.39 14.14 16.60
CA ALA A 630 -14.83 12.87 15.99
C ALA A 630 -13.77 11.78 16.17
N ARG A 631 -12.48 12.13 16.04
CA ARG A 631 -11.36 11.22 16.26
C ARG A 631 -11.31 10.69 17.69
N GLU A 632 -11.43 11.58 18.68
CA GLU A 632 -11.44 11.18 20.09
C GLU A 632 -12.60 10.22 20.40
N SER A 633 -13.81 10.53 19.91
CA SER A 633 -14.97 9.66 20.05
C SER A 633 -14.75 8.31 19.37
N TRP A 634 -14.27 8.34 18.14
CA TRP A 634 -14.00 7.14 17.35
C TRP A 634 -12.96 6.23 18.00
N LEU A 635 -11.84 6.78 18.52
CA LEU A 635 -10.82 5.99 19.24
C LEU A 635 -11.39 5.29 20.46
N LYS A 636 -12.21 6.01 21.26
CA LYS A 636 -12.86 5.46 22.45
C LYS A 636 -13.87 4.36 22.10
N GLU A 637 -14.65 4.56 21.06
CA GLU A 637 -15.64 3.59 20.58
C GLU A 637 -14.96 2.38 19.93
N LYS A 638 -13.87 2.62 19.17
CA LYS A 638 -13.07 1.57 18.53
C LYS A 638 -12.52 0.59 19.57
N SER A 639 -11.90 1.09 20.64
CA SER A 639 -11.38 0.23 21.71
C SER A 639 -12.46 -0.70 22.26
N LYS A 640 -13.64 -0.15 22.63
CA LYS A 640 -14.77 -0.95 23.14
C LYS A 640 -15.31 -1.94 22.11
N SER A 641 -15.40 -1.50 20.85
CA SER A 641 -15.90 -2.34 19.75
C SER A 641 -14.95 -3.50 19.47
N ASN A 642 -13.65 -3.26 19.48
CA ASN A 642 -12.63 -4.28 19.25
C ASN A 642 -12.61 -5.31 20.40
N GLU A 643 -12.70 -4.87 21.68
CA GLU A 643 -12.82 -5.79 22.81
C GLU A 643 -14.05 -6.70 22.71
N LYS A 644 -15.18 -6.14 22.27
CA LYS A 644 -16.40 -6.93 22.04
C LYS A 644 -16.21 -7.91 20.88
N ALA A 645 -15.67 -7.45 19.76
CA ALA A 645 -15.43 -8.29 18.59
C ALA A 645 -14.47 -9.45 18.91
N GLN A 646 -13.43 -9.20 19.69
CA GLN A 646 -12.51 -10.24 20.15
C GLN A 646 -13.22 -11.32 20.97
N LYS A 647 -14.08 -10.94 21.91
CA LYS A 647 -14.91 -11.88 22.68
C LYS A 647 -15.94 -12.62 21.80
N ASP A 648 -16.44 -11.97 20.74
CA ASP A 648 -17.37 -12.60 19.80
C ASP A 648 -16.66 -13.62 18.91
N LEU A 649 -15.36 -13.45 18.60
CA LEU A 649 -14.57 -14.43 17.83
C LEU A 649 -14.52 -15.80 18.54
N GLU A 650 -14.47 -15.84 19.88
CA GLU A 650 -14.49 -17.09 20.65
C GLU A 650 -15.76 -17.92 20.41
N LYS A 651 -16.90 -17.27 20.10
CA LYS A 651 -18.17 -17.94 19.80
C LYS A 651 -18.18 -18.68 18.47
N HIS A 652 -17.27 -18.36 17.59
CA HIS A 652 -17.12 -19.02 16.28
C HIS A 652 -16.29 -20.30 16.38
N VAL A 653 -15.52 -20.52 17.44
CA VAL A 653 -14.75 -21.75 17.68
C VAL A 653 -15.68 -22.86 18.17
N LYS A 654 -15.67 -24.01 17.48
CA LYS A 654 -16.55 -25.16 17.80
C LYS A 654 -15.78 -26.48 17.78
#